data_e3e115059bf8cdbbb10ff03f2c7c9de1
#
_entry.id   e3e115059bf8cdbbb10ff03f2c7c9de1
#
_cell.length_a   1.000
_cell.length_b   1.000
_cell.length_c   1.000
_cell.angle_alpha   90.00
_cell.angle_beta   90.00
_cell.angle_gamma   90.00
#
_symmetry.space_group_name_H-M   'P 1'
#
loop_
_entity.id
_entity.type
_entity.pdbx_description
1 polymer ?
#
loop_
_entity_poly.entity_id
_entity_poly.type
_entity_poly.pdbx_seq_one_letter_code
_entity_poly.pdbx_strand_id
1 'polypeptide(L)'
;MVIFDYCLTIKIHILLHQIALSIYFNMSRYILFACCLLFCLSLSAQQKHTLSGTVTDASNGEKLLGVNLLIKGTQMGTSTNEYGFYSLTLPEGEYTLQVEFLGFKTIEEPLLLKGNQHRNYKLQEEGIALDGIEIKAQRTPKADIRTPQTSVVSVPIETIKKLPVLVGEVDIIKSLQQLPGVSNAGETSSGFNVRGGASDQNLILLDQATIFNASHLFGFLSIYNADAIRDMKLYKGGMPARYGGRISSVLDVYQKDGNNTQYHATGGIGVLSSRLLAEGPIVKDKASFLVGGRASYAHLFLKLTDNKNSAYFYDLNTKLNYKLNDKNSLYLSGYFGRDIFDLAQTIKNSYGNSLVNLRWNHLFSDQLFSNLSLIYSDYYYGLNVDISGFKWDSWVRNFNLLYDFKHYLSDKVKLGYGLQATYYDFNPGELTPIGDATIRHKVLPHKYALETGFYGDIEHKISEHLTFSYGLRWSSFFHLGKRTMNKYLNDEAVVFNPAQRIYERATPIGEKEYKRGDLIDVYAHFEPRLSMAYALDDNRSIKASYARMAQYLHLISNTASPTPLDVWAPSDSYLKPQYSDQFALGYATNLKEDTYSIETEIFYKTVQNRLDYIDGANLIANESIEREVLPGHTRAYGWELLVRKNTGKFTGWLSYTYSKSEQQTPGRTDQETGINNGNWYATAYDKPHNFSLTGTYTFNKKWSASAVFTLQSGIPGNFPVGRYKYFDVSISNYSARNAYRLPLYHRLDVSLSYTPHPERKWKSEWVFGAYNVYNRYNASSIYFRNNKETRQSEAVKLSIFGIVPSITYNFTF
;
A
#
# COMPACT_ATOMS: atom_id res chain seq x y z
N MET A 1 66.74 17.26 10.67
CA MET A 1 65.23 17.16 10.74
C MET A 1 64.56 17.83 9.56
N VAL A 2 65.11 18.92 9.01
CA VAL A 2 64.45 19.69 7.87
C VAL A 2 64.61 18.97 6.48
N ILE A 3 65.62 18.16 6.28
CA ILE A 3 65.85 17.45 5.00
C ILE A 3 64.96 16.19 4.84
N PHE A 4 64.54 15.60 5.91
CA PHE A 4 63.67 14.43 5.90
C PHE A 4 62.18 14.76 5.52
N ASP A 5 61.75 15.96 5.92
CA ASP A 5 60.37 16.43 5.59
C ASP A 5 60.24 16.84 4.11
N TYR A 6 61.30 17.40 3.53
CA TYR A 6 61.30 17.75 2.08
C TYR A 6 61.24 16.53 1.19
N CYS A 7 61.97 15.43 1.52
CA CYS A 7 61.93 14.19 0.77
C CYS A 7 60.58 13.44 0.86
N LEU A 8 59.93 13.53 2.01
CA LEU A 8 58.59 12.91 2.21
C LEU A 8 57.51 13.66 1.41
N THR A 9 57.57 14.99 1.42
CA THR A 9 56.63 15.84 0.67
C THR A 9 56.75 15.67 -0.85
N ILE A 10 57.98 15.53 -1.38
CA ILE A 10 58.22 15.28 -2.80
C ILE A 10 57.74 13.85 -3.19
N LYS A 11 57.94 12.83 -2.35
CA LYS A 11 57.43 11.47 -2.62
C LYS A 11 55.89 11.40 -2.61
N ILE A 12 55.24 12.11 -1.72
CA ILE A 12 53.78 12.17 -1.68
C ILE A 12 53.25 12.91 -2.92
N HIS A 13 53.89 13.99 -3.36
CA HIS A 13 53.49 14.71 -4.57
C HIS A 13 53.63 13.85 -5.83
N ILE A 14 54.71 13.10 -5.95
CA ILE A 14 54.96 12.19 -7.07
C ILE A 14 53.97 11.03 -7.06
N LEU A 15 53.64 10.47 -5.87
CA LEU A 15 52.65 9.40 -5.75
C LEU A 15 51.23 9.89 -6.10
N LEU A 16 50.84 11.07 -5.62
CA LEU A 16 49.59 11.69 -5.99
C LEU A 16 49.47 12.02 -7.47
N HIS A 17 50.58 12.43 -8.09
CA HIS A 17 50.60 12.70 -9.53
C HIS A 17 50.53 11.40 -10.38
N GLN A 18 51.15 10.31 -9.92
CA GLN A 18 51.02 9.00 -10.56
C GLN A 18 49.62 8.40 -10.41
N ILE A 19 49.00 8.56 -9.24
CA ILE A 19 47.62 8.14 -9.02
C ILE A 19 46.66 8.97 -9.90
N ALA A 20 46.82 10.27 -9.96
CA ALA A 20 46.02 11.14 -10.82
C ALA A 20 46.14 10.82 -12.30
N LEU A 21 47.36 10.55 -12.79
CA LEU A 21 47.63 10.10 -14.18
C LEU A 21 46.99 8.72 -14.45
N SER A 22 47.06 7.78 -13.51
CA SER A 22 46.45 6.45 -13.64
C SER A 22 44.94 6.53 -13.71
N ILE A 23 44.32 7.38 -12.87
CA ILE A 23 42.87 7.64 -12.89
C ILE A 23 42.46 8.33 -14.20
N TYR A 24 43.25 9.29 -14.69
CA TYR A 24 42.96 10.00 -15.94
C TYR A 24 43.07 9.06 -17.18
N PHE A 25 44.05 8.16 -17.21
CA PHE A 25 44.21 7.16 -18.28
C PHE A 25 43.12 6.10 -18.27
N ASN A 26 42.68 5.66 -17.10
CA ASN A 26 41.56 4.73 -16.96
C ASN A 26 40.24 5.40 -17.33
N MET A 27 39.98 6.61 -16.84
CA MET A 27 38.76 7.37 -17.21
C MET A 27 38.69 7.62 -18.72
N SER A 28 39.79 7.98 -19.39
CA SER A 28 39.79 8.20 -20.84
C SER A 28 39.49 6.92 -21.63
N ARG A 29 39.94 5.75 -21.16
CA ARG A 29 39.62 4.44 -21.76
C ARG A 29 38.11 4.10 -21.58
N TYR A 30 37.53 4.37 -20.44
CA TYR A 30 36.09 4.15 -20.21
C TYR A 30 35.23 5.14 -20.99
N ILE A 31 35.64 6.37 -21.11
CA ILE A 31 35.00 7.38 -21.97
C ILE A 31 35.07 6.98 -23.44
N LEU A 32 36.25 6.54 -23.93
CA LEU A 32 36.41 6.06 -25.30
C LEU A 32 35.56 4.81 -25.58
N PHE A 33 35.52 3.87 -24.62
CA PHE A 33 34.65 2.68 -24.69
C PHE A 33 33.17 3.04 -24.68
N ALA A 34 32.76 3.98 -23.86
CA ALA A 34 31.40 4.50 -23.84
C ALA A 34 31.03 5.25 -25.12
N CYS A 35 31.96 6.05 -25.69
CA CYS A 35 31.76 6.71 -26.97
C CYS A 35 31.69 5.72 -28.14
N CYS A 36 32.53 4.68 -28.16
CA CYS A 36 32.45 3.61 -29.17
C CYS A 36 31.15 2.79 -29.03
N LEU A 37 30.68 2.52 -27.81
CA LEU A 37 29.38 1.87 -27.58
C LEU A 37 28.21 2.74 -28.09
N LEU A 38 28.28 4.05 -27.88
CA LEU A 38 27.28 5.02 -28.39
C LEU A 38 27.32 5.12 -29.92
N PHE A 39 28.52 5.00 -30.56
CA PHE A 39 28.68 5.07 -32.00
C PHE A 39 28.20 3.79 -32.72
N CYS A 40 28.31 2.61 -32.08
CA CYS A 40 27.77 1.35 -32.60
C CYS A 40 26.24 1.27 -32.61
N LEU A 41 25.53 2.14 -31.88
CA LEU A 41 24.07 2.21 -31.85
C LEU A 41 23.46 2.97 -33.04
N SER A 42 24.25 3.53 -33.94
CA SER A 42 23.81 4.43 -35.03
C SER A 42 23.55 3.76 -36.38
N LEU A 43 23.61 2.43 -36.49
CA LEU A 43 23.53 1.74 -37.79
C LEU A 43 22.21 0.99 -37.96
N SER A 44 21.36 1.52 -38.84
CA SER A 44 20.13 1.03 -39.46
C SER A 44 18.84 1.62 -38.92
N ALA A 45 18.57 2.88 -39.24
CA ALA A 45 17.26 3.47 -39.01
C ALA A 45 16.33 3.26 -40.21
N GLN A 46 15.62 2.12 -40.24
CA GLN A 46 14.36 2.08 -41.00
C GLN A 46 13.48 3.20 -40.49
N GLN A 47 12.86 3.98 -41.37
CA GLN A 47 12.03 5.12 -40.98
C GLN A 47 10.87 4.61 -40.09
N LYS A 48 10.84 5.05 -38.83
CA LYS A 48 9.83 4.64 -37.84
C LYS A 48 8.90 5.80 -37.56
N HIS A 49 7.62 5.50 -37.43
CA HIS A 49 6.60 6.46 -37.11
C HIS A 49 5.84 6.04 -35.85
N THR A 50 5.31 7.01 -35.13
CA THR A 50 4.62 6.78 -33.86
C THR A 50 3.11 6.98 -34.01
N LEU A 51 2.34 5.96 -33.61
CA LEU A 51 0.92 6.06 -33.33
C LEU A 51 0.72 6.34 -31.85
N SER A 52 0.13 7.46 -31.49
CA SER A 52 -0.13 7.86 -30.10
C SER A 52 -1.59 8.25 -29.89
N GLY A 53 -2.02 8.33 -28.62
CA GLY A 53 -3.37 8.81 -28.31
C GLY A 53 -3.83 8.34 -26.93
N THR A 54 -5.12 8.48 -26.69
CA THR A 54 -5.78 8.05 -25.46
C THR A 54 -6.90 7.08 -25.75
N VAL A 55 -7.10 6.12 -24.83
CA VAL A 55 -8.23 5.19 -24.87
C VAL A 55 -9.16 5.49 -23.71
N THR A 56 -10.44 5.63 -24.02
CA THR A 56 -11.50 5.96 -23.06
C THR A 56 -12.69 5.01 -23.21
N ASP A 57 -13.45 4.89 -22.14
CA ASP A 57 -14.78 4.26 -22.17
C ASP A 57 -15.77 5.17 -22.91
N ALA A 58 -16.48 4.63 -23.86
CA ALA A 58 -17.45 5.37 -24.67
C ALA A 58 -18.69 5.81 -23.87
N SER A 59 -19.02 5.12 -22.78
CA SER A 59 -20.22 5.37 -21.98
C SER A 59 -20.07 6.58 -21.04
N ASN A 60 -18.88 6.79 -20.49
CA ASN A 60 -18.64 7.77 -19.44
C ASN A 60 -17.43 8.68 -19.68
N GLY A 61 -16.57 8.35 -20.68
CA GLY A 61 -15.35 9.08 -21.02
C GLY A 61 -14.16 8.81 -20.08
N GLU A 62 -14.27 7.83 -19.16
CA GLU A 62 -13.20 7.41 -18.26
C GLU A 62 -11.98 6.92 -19.04
N LYS A 63 -10.79 7.31 -18.61
CA LYS A 63 -9.54 6.85 -19.21
C LYS A 63 -9.22 5.43 -18.78
N LEU A 64 -9.01 4.54 -19.75
CA LEU A 64 -8.81 3.11 -19.51
C LEU A 64 -7.31 2.78 -19.38
N LEU A 65 -6.93 2.23 -18.24
CA LEU A 65 -5.59 1.73 -17.95
C LEU A 65 -5.42 0.30 -18.44
N GLY A 66 -4.29 -0.01 -19.08
CA GLY A 66 -3.93 -1.38 -19.48
C GLY A 66 -4.70 -1.90 -20.68
N VAL A 67 -5.28 -1.04 -21.50
CA VAL A 67 -5.82 -1.41 -22.81
C VAL A 67 -4.67 -1.83 -23.71
N ASN A 68 -4.75 -3.01 -24.30
CA ASN A 68 -3.74 -3.51 -25.24
C ASN A 68 -4.02 -2.98 -26.65
N LEU A 69 -2.98 -2.43 -27.29
CA LEU A 69 -2.96 -2.06 -28.68
C LEU A 69 -1.92 -2.95 -29.37
N LEU A 70 -2.37 -3.90 -30.18
CA LEU A 70 -1.57 -4.95 -30.77
C LEU A 70 -1.63 -4.88 -32.29
N ILE A 71 -0.55 -5.22 -32.96
CA ILE A 71 -0.54 -5.43 -34.39
C ILE A 71 -0.89 -6.92 -34.66
N LYS A 72 -2.04 -7.14 -35.30
CA LYS A 72 -2.57 -8.47 -35.56
C LYS A 72 -1.58 -9.36 -36.32
N GLY A 73 -1.37 -10.59 -35.86
CA GLY A 73 -0.42 -11.53 -36.45
C GLY A 73 1.05 -11.28 -36.07
N THR A 74 1.30 -10.31 -35.18
CA THR A 74 2.64 -10.02 -34.63
C THR A 74 2.58 -9.94 -33.11
N GLN A 75 3.74 -9.78 -32.50
CA GLN A 75 3.85 -9.50 -31.07
C GLN A 75 4.19 -8.03 -30.78
N MET A 76 4.09 -7.17 -31.80
CA MET A 76 4.30 -5.74 -31.64
C MET A 76 3.07 -5.10 -31.05
N GLY A 77 3.25 -4.29 -30.02
CA GLY A 77 2.16 -3.61 -29.35
C GLY A 77 2.58 -2.82 -28.14
N THR A 78 1.64 -2.13 -27.58
CA THR A 78 1.79 -1.35 -26.34
C THR A 78 0.52 -1.46 -25.50
N SER A 79 0.57 -0.96 -24.28
CA SER A 79 -0.62 -0.83 -23.43
C SER A 79 -0.75 0.61 -22.91
N THR A 80 -1.98 1.01 -22.61
CA THR A 80 -2.24 2.34 -22.04
C THR A 80 -1.69 2.44 -20.62
N ASN A 81 -1.13 3.61 -20.28
CA ASN A 81 -0.69 3.93 -18.94
C ASN A 81 -1.87 4.27 -17.98
N GLU A 82 -1.58 4.66 -16.74
CA GLU A 82 -2.55 4.99 -15.68
C GLU A 82 -3.49 6.15 -16.08
N TYR A 83 -3.14 6.86 -17.14
CA TYR A 83 -3.88 8.02 -17.66
C TYR A 83 -4.53 7.75 -19.01
N GLY A 84 -4.60 6.48 -19.41
CA GLY A 84 -5.18 6.04 -20.69
C GLY A 84 -4.35 6.41 -21.92
N PHE A 85 -3.16 6.97 -21.77
CA PHE A 85 -2.28 7.33 -22.88
C PHE A 85 -1.48 6.11 -23.35
N TYR A 86 -1.33 5.98 -24.66
CA TYR A 86 -0.49 4.99 -25.33
C TYR A 86 0.42 5.63 -26.36
N SER A 87 1.53 4.98 -26.64
CA SER A 87 2.44 5.32 -27.74
C SER A 87 3.03 4.03 -28.30
N LEU A 88 2.94 3.84 -29.61
CA LEU A 88 3.43 2.68 -30.35
C LEU A 88 4.23 3.14 -31.56
N THR A 89 5.53 2.88 -31.56
CA THR A 89 6.45 3.26 -32.63
C THR A 89 6.74 2.04 -33.50
N LEU A 90 6.41 2.12 -34.81
CA LEU A 90 6.54 1.03 -35.76
C LEU A 90 7.28 1.51 -37.01
N PRO A 91 7.90 0.60 -37.80
CA PRO A 91 8.36 0.92 -39.16
C PRO A 91 7.21 1.45 -40.03
N GLU A 92 7.56 2.19 -41.10
CA GLU A 92 6.57 2.55 -42.11
C GLU A 92 5.95 1.28 -42.73
N GLY A 93 4.62 1.22 -42.86
CA GLY A 93 3.96 0.04 -43.41
C GLY A 93 2.45 0.03 -43.22
N GLU A 94 1.85 -1.05 -43.73
CA GLU A 94 0.43 -1.35 -43.56
C GLU A 94 0.25 -2.42 -42.50
N TYR A 95 -0.63 -2.19 -41.55
CA TYR A 95 -0.89 -3.03 -40.40
C TYR A 95 -2.39 -3.22 -40.18
N THR A 96 -2.77 -4.22 -39.41
CA THR A 96 -4.10 -4.30 -38.79
C THR A 96 -3.92 -4.07 -37.31
N LEU A 97 -4.42 -2.96 -36.78
CA LEU A 97 -4.40 -2.63 -35.36
C LEU A 97 -5.58 -3.27 -34.66
N GLN A 98 -5.30 -3.91 -33.54
CA GLN A 98 -6.30 -4.51 -32.64
C GLN A 98 -6.22 -3.79 -31.31
N VAL A 99 -7.34 -3.18 -30.85
CA VAL A 99 -7.45 -2.52 -29.55
C VAL A 99 -8.39 -3.34 -28.68
N GLU A 100 -7.86 -3.92 -27.63
CA GLU A 100 -8.60 -4.86 -26.78
C GLU A 100 -8.49 -4.51 -25.30
N PHE A 101 -9.60 -4.63 -24.60
CA PHE A 101 -9.67 -4.50 -23.14
C PHE A 101 -10.76 -5.41 -22.59
N LEU A 102 -10.50 -5.96 -21.40
CA LEU A 102 -11.39 -6.91 -20.76
C LEU A 102 -12.77 -6.30 -20.48
N GLY A 103 -13.85 -6.93 -20.99
CA GLY A 103 -15.21 -6.44 -20.85
C GLY A 103 -15.66 -5.44 -21.91
N PHE A 104 -14.81 -5.11 -22.87
CA PHE A 104 -15.09 -4.18 -23.96
C PHE A 104 -15.02 -4.87 -25.31
N LYS A 105 -15.75 -4.34 -26.29
CA LYS A 105 -15.68 -4.79 -27.69
C LYS A 105 -14.31 -4.47 -28.26
N THR A 106 -13.67 -5.47 -28.83
CA THR A 106 -12.40 -5.31 -29.54
C THR A 106 -12.62 -4.47 -30.80
N ILE A 107 -11.77 -3.46 -31.00
CA ILE A 107 -11.72 -2.70 -32.26
C ILE A 107 -10.61 -3.31 -33.14
N GLU A 108 -10.94 -3.68 -34.38
CA GLU A 108 -9.95 -4.04 -35.39
C GLU A 108 -10.08 -3.06 -36.57
N GLU A 109 -8.95 -2.42 -36.92
CA GLU A 109 -8.93 -1.48 -38.04
C GLU A 109 -7.63 -1.54 -38.85
N PRO A 110 -7.67 -1.24 -40.17
CA PRO A 110 -6.48 -1.09 -40.97
C PRO A 110 -5.72 0.19 -40.56
N LEU A 111 -4.41 0.09 -40.41
CA LEU A 111 -3.50 1.17 -40.09
C LEU A 111 -2.43 1.32 -41.15
N LEU A 112 -2.50 2.40 -41.91
CA LEU A 112 -1.42 2.82 -42.82
C LEU A 112 -0.55 3.85 -42.11
N LEU A 113 0.67 3.48 -41.76
CA LEU A 113 1.60 4.31 -40.99
C LEU A 113 2.70 4.86 -41.92
N LYS A 114 2.49 6.08 -42.45
CA LYS A 114 3.46 6.83 -43.29
C LYS A 114 4.00 8.10 -42.63
N GLY A 115 3.65 8.34 -41.38
CA GLY A 115 4.04 9.48 -40.54
C GLY A 115 3.47 9.32 -39.15
N ASN A 116 3.86 10.18 -38.23
CA ASN A 116 3.29 10.17 -36.90
C ASN A 116 1.79 10.45 -36.96
N GLN A 117 1.01 9.68 -36.21
CA GLN A 117 -0.45 9.79 -36.14
C GLN A 117 -0.91 9.86 -34.71
N HIS A 118 -1.88 10.72 -34.44
CA HIS A 118 -2.57 10.80 -33.16
C HIS A 118 -4.00 10.31 -33.31
N ARG A 119 -4.35 9.17 -32.62
CA ARG A 119 -5.70 8.58 -32.68
C ARG A 119 -6.18 8.28 -31.27
N ASN A 120 -7.39 8.76 -30.96
CA ASN A 120 -8.05 8.44 -29.69
C ASN A 120 -9.12 7.38 -29.94
N TYR A 121 -9.20 6.38 -29.04
CA TYR A 121 -10.18 5.31 -29.13
C TYR A 121 -11.20 5.44 -28.00
N LYS A 122 -12.47 5.17 -28.36
CA LYS A 122 -13.58 5.05 -27.40
C LYS A 122 -14.06 3.60 -27.45
N LEU A 123 -13.77 2.83 -26.42
CA LEU A 123 -14.21 1.44 -26.33
C LEU A 123 -15.63 1.36 -25.81
N GLN A 124 -16.45 0.54 -26.43
CA GLN A 124 -17.80 0.22 -25.97
C GLN A 124 -17.76 -1.02 -25.11
N GLU A 125 -18.45 -0.98 -23.96
CA GLU A 125 -18.65 -2.21 -23.17
C GLU A 125 -19.29 -3.29 -24.03
N GLU A 126 -18.85 -4.54 -23.85
CA GLU A 126 -19.40 -5.70 -24.52
C GLU A 126 -20.78 -5.97 -23.91
N GLY A 127 -21.82 -5.40 -24.52
CA GLY A 127 -23.21 -5.60 -24.11
C GLY A 127 -23.60 -7.08 -24.22
N ILE A 128 -24.38 -7.56 -23.28
CA ILE A 128 -24.96 -8.90 -23.31
C ILE A 128 -25.89 -8.98 -24.52
N ALA A 129 -25.43 -9.63 -25.60
CA ALA A 129 -26.26 -9.84 -26.80
C ALA A 129 -27.48 -10.68 -26.42
N LEU A 130 -28.65 -10.26 -26.89
CA LEU A 130 -29.98 -10.80 -26.54
C LEU A 130 -30.38 -12.08 -27.28
N ASP A 131 -29.52 -12.71 -28.09
CA ASP A 131 -29.87 -13.92 -28.85
C ASP A 131 -28.87 -15.04 -28.60
N GLY A 132 -29.36 -16.08 -27.92
CA GLY A 132 -28.66 -17.35 -27.65
C GLY A 132 -27.92 -17.36 -26.34
N ILE A 133 -28.38 -18.23 -25.45
CA ILE A 133 -27.91 -18.49 -24.08
C ILE A 133 -26.38 -18.69 -23.99
N GLU A 134 -25.62 -17.62 -24.16
CA GLU A 134 -24.29 -17.49 -23.61
C GLU A 134 -24.34 -16.36 -22.56
N ILE A 135 -24.52 -16.74 -21.33
CA ILE A 135 -24.12 -15.90 -20.20
C ILE A 135 -22.59 -15.80 -20.35
N LYS A 136 -22.10 -14.80 -21.09
CA LYS A 136 -20.68 -14.46 -21.03
C LYS A 136 -20.43 -13.98 -19.61
N ALA A 137 -20.00 -14.91 -18.80
CA ALA A 137 -19.65 -14.69 -17.41
C ALA A 137 -18.59 -13.61 -17.35
N GLN A 138 -18.66 -12.79 -16.30
CA GLN A 138 -17.62 -11.85 -15.97
C GLN A 138 -16.27 -12.55 -16.05
N ARG A 139 -15.37 -11.98 -16.86
CA ARG A 139 -14.00 -12.44 -16.93
C ARG A 139 -13.23 -11.78 -15.79
N THR A 140 -12.64 -12.56 -14.91
CA THR A 140 -11.59 -12.08 -14.01
C THR A 140 -10.29 -11.96 -14.80
N PRO A 141 -9.38 -11.03 -14.43
CA PRO A 141 -8.12 -10.91 -15.14
C PRO A 141 -7.35 -12.23 -15.15
N LYS A 142 -6.88 -12.65 -16.30
CA LYS A 142 -5.97 -13.78 -16.45
C LYS A 142 -4.59 -13.44 -15.88
N ALA A 143 -3.75 -14.46 -15.68
CA ALA A 143 -2.37 -14.24 -15.30
C ALA A 143 -1.63 -13.50 -16.42
N ASP A 144 -0.93 -12.45 -16.05
CA ASP A 144 -0.09 -11.68 -16.96
C ASP A 144 1.20 -12.45 -17.22
N ILE A 145 1.44 -12.83 -18.48
CA ILE A 145 2.58 -13.66 -18.88
C ILE A 145 3.81 -12.83 -19.26
N ARG A 146 3.64 -11.62 -19.78
CA ARG A 146 4.71 -10.86 -20.45
C ARG A 146 5.26 -9.68 -19.68
N THR A 147 4.45 -9.09 -18.82
CA THR A 147 4.88 -7.95 -18.00
C THR A 147 5.92 -8.39 -16.97
N PRO A 148 7.09 -7.73 -16.89
CA PRO A 148 8.19 -8.16 -16.02
C PRO A 148 7.89 -7.95 -14.54
N GLN A 149 6.94 -7.07 -14.18
CA GLN A 149 6.57 -6.88 -12.78
C GLN A 149 6.02 -8.19 -12.21
N THR A 150 6.72 -8.73 -11.22
CA THR A 150 6.27 -9.88 -10.43
C THR A 150 5.37 -9.41 -9.29
N SER A 151 4.53 -10.29 -8.79
CA SER A 151 3.80 -10.05 -7.52
C SER A 151 2.89 -8.82 -7.55
N VAL A 152 2.39 -8.44 -8.71
CA VAL A 152 1.41 -7.36 -8.85
C VAL A 152 0.02 -7.96 -8.93
N VAL A 153 -0.86 -7.52 -8.04
CA VAL A 153 -2.26 -7.97 -8.04
C VAL A 153 -3.17 -6.79 -8.35
N SER A 154 -4.00 -6.97 -9.36
CA SER A 154 -5.12 -6.09 -9.67
C SER A 154 -6.41 -6.92 -9.60
N VAL A 155 -7.39 -6.44 -8.82
CA VAL A 155 -8.72 -7.04 -8.76
C VAL A 155 -9.72 -6.00 -9.23
N PRO A 156 -10.53 -6.29 -10.25
CA PRO A 156 -11.54 -5.35 -10.73
C PRO A 156 -12.53 -4.99 -9.61
N ILE A 157 -12.86 -3.73 -9.50
CA ILE A 157 -13.79 -3.22 -8.46
C ILE A 157 -15.14 -3.92 -8.55
N GLU A 158 -15.62 -4.22 -9.77
CA GLU A 158 -16.88 -4.93 -9.99
C GLU A 158 -16.86 -6.38 -9.44
N THR A 159 -15.67 -7.02 -9.38
CA THR A 159 -15.52 -8.32 -8.72
C THR A 159 -15.60 -8.16 -7.20
N ILE A 160 -14.95 -7.13 -6.66
CA ILE A 160 -14.97 -6.82 -5.22
C ILE A 160 -16.38 -6.53 -4.74
N LYS A 161 -17.16 -5.76 -5.48
CA LYS A 161 -18.56 -5.42 -5.15
C LYS A 161 -19.48 -6.62 -4.97
N LYS A 162 -19.14 -7.78 -5.55
CA LYS A 162 -19.93 -9.02 -5.44
C LYS A 162 -19.55 -9.90 -4.27
N LEU A 163 -18.42 -9.65 -3.63
CA LEU A 163 -17.97 -10.46 -2.50
C LEU A 163 -18.86 -10.22 -1.27
N PRO A 164 -19.05 -11.25 -0.43
CA PRO A 164 -19.69 -11.10 0.87
C PRO A 164 -18.84 -10.16 1.73
N VAL A 165 -19.51 -9.26 2.42
CA VAL A 165 -18.86 -8.19 3.19
C VAL A 165 -19.42 -8.10 4.59
N LEU A 166 -18.61 -7.60 5.50
CA LEU A 166 -19.05 -7.32 6.85
C LEU A 166 -20.12 -6.20 6.81
N VAL A 167 -21.27 -6.45 7.43
CA VAL A 167 -22.38 -5.51 7.59
C VAL A 167 -22.90 -4.85 6.32
N GLY A 168 -22.68 -5.47 5.16
CA GLY A 168 -23.24 -5.02 3.88
C GLY A 168 -22.49 -3.89 3.19
N GLU A 169 -21.33 -3.47 3.68
CA GLU A 169 -20.49 -2.45 3.05
C GLU A 169 -19.30 -3.09 2.33
N VAL A 170 -19.11 -2.72 1.07
CA VAL A 170 -17.99 -3.24 0.24
C VAL A 170 -16.67 -2.69 0.74
N ASP A 171 -15.71 -3.59 1.03
CA ASP A 171 -14.42 -3.22 1.59
C ASP A 171 -13.26 -3.71 0.71
N ILE A 172 -12.52 -2.76 0.15
CA ILE A 172 -11.39 -3.01 -0.76
C ILE A 172 -10.24 -3.69 -0.01
N ILE A 173 -9.87 -3.22 1.18
CA ILE A 173 -8.76 -3.80 1.95
C ILE A 173 -9.09 -5.21 2.41
N LYS A 174 -10.31 -5.46 2.90
CA LYS A 174 -10.73 -6.81 3.29
C LYS A 174 -10.72 -7.78 2.10
N SER A 175 -11.04 -7.30 0.90
CA SER A 175 -10.96 -8.10 -0.32
C SER A 175 -9.52 -8.42 -0.71
N LEU A 176 -8.59 -7.50 -0.55
CA LEU A 176 -7.15 -7.75 -0.77
C LEU A 176 -6.59 -8.79 0.19
N GLN A 177 -7.11 -8.90 1.41
CA GLN A 177 -6.70 -9.91 2.39
C GLN A 177 -7.07 -11.34 2.00
N GLN A 178 -7.90 -11.54 0.94
CA GLN A 178 -8.21 -12.84 0.36
C GLN A 178 -7.18 -13.29 -0.70
N LEU A 179 -6.13 -12.50 -0.93
CA LEU A 179 -5.10 -12.76 -1.94
C LEU A 179 -3.84 -13.35 -1.29
N PRO A 180 -3.03 -14.14 -2.02
CA PRO A 180 -1.84 -14.73 -1.44
C PRO A 180 -0.80 -13.67 -1.05
N GLY A 181 -0.11 -13.92 0.06
CA GLY A 181 0.90 -13.02 0.62
C GLY A 181 0.33 -11.81 1.37
N VAL A 182 -1.00 -11.68 1.49
CA VAL A 182 -1.67 -10.60 2.20
C VAL A 182 -2.41 -11.16 3.42
N SER A 183 -2.20 -10.56 4.58
CA SER A 183 -2.86 -10.96 5.83
C SER A 183 -3.23 -9.73 6.66
N ASN A 184 -3.85 -9.94 7.81
CA ASN A 184 -4.13 -8.90 8.80
C ASN A 184 -3.73 -9.39 10.21
N ALA A 185 -3.71 -8.49 11.17
CA ALA A 185 -3.45 -8.85 12.57
C ALA A 185 -4.72 -9.21 13.37
N GLY A 186 -5.87 -9.40 12.70
CA GLY A 186 -7.15 -9.74 13.35
C GLY A 186 -8.36 -9.09 12.69
N GLU A 187 -9.56 -9.39 13.18
CA GLU A 187 -10.83 -8.89 12.60
C GLU A 187 -10.95 -7.37 12.63
N THR A 188 -10.44 -6.76 13.69
CA THR A 188 -10.45 -5.30 13.92
C THR A 188 -9.10 -4.66 13.66
N SER A 189 -8.27 -5.30 12.82
CA SER A 189 -6.97 -4.76 12.48
C SER A 189 -7.12 -3.65 11.44
N SER A 190 -6.59 -2.48 11.75
CA SER A 190 -6.40 -1.42 10.77
C SER A 190 -5.22 -1.76 9.86
N GLY A 191 -5.45 -1.74 8.53
CA GLY A 191 -4.39 -2.06 7.57
C GLY A 191 -4.25 -3.54 7.24
N PHE A 192 -3.11 -3.89 6.69
CA PHE A 192 -2.77 -5.25 6.24
C PHE A 192 -1.26 -5.46 6.28
N ASN A 193 -0.88 -6.74 6.29
CA ASN A 193 0.52 -7.17 6.27
C ASN A 193 0.82 -7.86 4.95
N VAL A 194 1.96 -7.60 4.34
CA VAL A 194 2.37 -8.19 3.06
C VAL A 194 3.70 -8.91 3.24
N ARG A 195 3.72 -10.21 2.90
CA ARG A 195 4.93 -11.03 2.96
C ARG A 195 5.69 -10.87 4.25
N GLY A 196 4.97 -11.01 5.37
CA GLY A 196 5.56 -10.87 6.70
C GLY A 196 6.13 -9.49 7.03
N GLY A 197 5.73 -8.45 6.32
CA GLY A 197 6.03 -7.07 6.67
C GLY A 197 5.01 -6.50 7.63
N ALA A 198 5.39 -5.52 8.43
CA ALA A 198 4.50 -4.79 9.31
C ALA A 198 3.58 -3.86 8.51
N SER A 199 2.45 -3.48 9.09
CA SER A 199 1.46 -2.62 8.41
C SER A 199 2.00 -1.22 8.09
N ASP A 200 2.89 -0.67 8.92
CA ASP A 200 3.56 0.62 8.69
C ASP A 200 4.59 0.59 7.54
N GLN A 201 4.95 -0.60 7.09
CA GLN A 201 5.89 -0.81 5.97
C GLN A 201 5.19 -0.83 4.60
N ASN A 202 3.87 -0.66 4.56
CA ASN A 202 3.11 -0.56 3.31
C ASN A 202 2.89 0.92 2.93
N LEU A 203 3.13 1.26 1.67
CA LEU A 203 2.75 2.54 1.10
C LEU A 203 1.31 2.45 0.60
N ILE A 204 0.42 3.21 1.21
CA ILE A 204 -0.99 3.25 0.85
C ILE A 204 -1.29 4.59 0.23
N LEU A 205 -1.79 4.57 -1.00
CA LEU A 205 -2.02 5.77 -1.80
C LEU A 205 -3.48 5.88 -2.26
N LEU A 206 -4.01 7.10 -2.28
CA LEU A 206 -5.23 7.46 -2.96
C LEU A 206 -4.95 8.65 -3.89
N ASP A 207 -5.09 8.43 -5.21
CA ASP A 207 -4.69 9.41 -6.24
C ASP A 207 -3.27 9.96 -5.98
N GLN A 208 -2.28 9.08 -5.66
CA GLN A 208 -0.88 9.37 -5.33
C GLN A 208 -0.63 10.02 -3.96
N ALA A 209 -1.66 10.45 -3.24
CA ALA A 209 -1.53 11.01 -1.89
C ALA A 209 -1.36 9.89 -0.85
N THR A 210 -0.43 10.07 0.09
CA THR A 210 -0.16 9.09 1.15
C THR A 210 -1.29 9.07 2.17
N ILE A 211 -1.77 7.87 2.48
CA ILE A 211 -2.74 7.57 3.54
C ILE A 211 -2.00 6.93 4.72
N PHE A 212 -2.06 7.51 5.91
CA PHE A 212 -1.42 6.98 7.10
C PHE A 212 -2.27 5.95 7.85
N ASN A 213 -3.60 6.10 7.82
CA ASN A 213 -4.53 5.12 8.35
C ASN A 213 -5.67 4.91 7.34
N ALA A 214 -5.70 3.72 6.74
CA ALA A 214 -6.64 3.40 5.66
C ALA A 214 -7.95 2.78 6.15
N SER A 215 -8.34 3.00 7.44
CA SER A 215 -9.50 2.34 8.02
C SER A 215 -10.41 3.28 8.81
N HIS A 216 -11.69 2.94 8.79
CA HIS A 216 -12.73 3.46 9.67
C HIS A 216 -13.05 2.48 10.79
N LEU A 217 -13.59 3.00 11.90
CA LEU A 217 -14.10 2.22 13.05
C LEU A 217 -13.07 1.22 13.56
N PHE A 218 -11.79 1.67 13.79
CA PHE A 218 -10.68 0.83 14.27
C PHE A 218 -10.40 -0.41 13.41
N GLY A 219 -10.55 -0.32 12.10
CA GLY A 219 -10.24 -1.43 11.18
C GLY A 219 -11.44 -2.26 10.73
N PHE A 220 -12.66 -1.91 11.14
CA PHE A 220 -13.86 -2.60 10.66
C PHE A 220 -14.12 -2.37 9.18
N LEU A 221 -13.89 -1.15 8.68
CA LEU A 221 -14.12 -0.76 7.29
C LEU A 221 -12.92 0.00 6.74
N SER A 222 -12.70 -0.07 5.43
CA SER A 222 -11.71 0.76 4.76
C SER A 222 -12.24 2.15 4.42
N ILE A 223 -11.33 3.12 4.30
CA ILE A 223 -11.65 4.48 3.87
C ILE A 223 -12.09 4.56 2.39
N TYR A 224 -11.89 3.51 1.61
CA TYR A 224 -12.17 3.51 0.19
C TYR A 224 -13.66 3.29 -0.10
N ASN A 225 -14.30 4.30 -0.68
CA ASN A 225 -15.64 4.17 -1.23
C ASN A 225 -15.56 3.43 -2.58
N ALA A 226 -16.01 2.18 -2.64
CA ALA A 226 -15.94 1.35 -3.84
C ALA A 226 -16.65 1.94 -5.07
N ASP A 227 -17.63 2.82 -4.87
CA ASP A 227 -18.33 3.49 -5.98
C ASP A 227 -17.49 4.61 -6.60
N ALA A 228 -16.59 5.23 -5.80
CA ALA A 228 -15.69 6.29 -6.24
C ALA A 228 -14.36 5.76 -6.83
N ILE A 229 -14.01 4.48 -6.63
CA ILE A 229 -12.73 3.92 -7.09
C ILE A 229 -12.86 3.43 -8.53
N ARG A 230 -11.87 3.78 -9.36
CA ARG A 230 -11.70 3.32 -10.73
C ARG A 230 -10.92 2.01 -10.78
N ASP A 231 -9.71 2.03 -10.22
CA ASP A 231 -8.81 0.88 -10.21
C ASP A 231 -7.89 0.90 -8.98
N MET A 232 -7.30 -0.25 -8.71
CA MET A 232 -6.29 -0.41 -7.68
C MET A 232 -5.24 -1.43 -8.09
N LYS A 233 -4.00 -1.21 -7.63
CA LYS A 233 -2.88 -2.14 -7.80
C LYS A 233 -2.17 -2.34 -6.48
N LEU A 234 -1.97 -3.60 -6.11
CA LEU A 234 -1.12 -3.99 -4.99
C LEU A 234 0.18 -4.58 -5.51
N TYR A 235 1.28 -3.90 -5.25
CA TYR A 235 2.64 -4.37 -5.53
C TYR A 235 3.18 -5.04 -4.27
N LYS A 236 3.36 -6.36 -4.30
CA LYS A 236 3.96 -7.16 -3.22
C LYS A 236 5.46 -7.40 -3.45
N GLY A 237 5.93 -7.17 -4.66
CA GLY A 237 7.31 -7.28 -5.15
C GLY A 237 7.42 -6.63 -6.52
N GLY A 238 8.59 -6.62 -7.14
CA GLY A 238 8.78 -6.06 -8.49
C GLY A 238 8.34 -4.60 -8.63
N MET A 239 8.45 -3.81 -7.57
CA MET A 239 7.94 -2.43 -7.50
C MET A 239 8.72 -1.52 -8.45
N PRO A 240 8.04 -0.69 -9.26
CA PRO A 240 8.69 0.36 -10.05
C PRO A 240 9.50 1.35 -9.19
N ALA A 241 10.57 1.92 -9.74
CA ALA A 241 11.47 2.83 -9.01
C ALA A 241 10.81 4.14 -8.56
N ARG A 242 9.65 4.49 -9.14
CA ARG A 242 8.84 5.67 -8.73
C ARG A 242 8.35 5.59 -7.28
N TYR A 243 8.13 4.39 -6.74
CA TYR A 243 7.67 4.22 -5.37
C TYR A 243 8.83 4.12 -4.39
N GLY A 244 8.77 4.84 -3.28
CA GLY A 244 9.77 4.84 -2.21
C GLY A 244 9.16 5.16 -0.86
N GLY A 245 10.02 5.20 0.18
CA GLY A 245 9.63 5.58 1.55
C GLY A 245 8.92 4.49 2.36
N ARG A 246 8.69 3.30 1.77
CA ARG A 246 8.17 2.10 2.45
C ARG A 246 8.84 0.85 1.89
N ILE A 247 8.91 -0.22 2.70
CA ILE A 247 9.78 -1.37 2.43
C ILE A 247 9.04 -2.70 2.26
N SER A 248 7.70 -2.75 2.34
CA SER A 248 6.97 -4.01 2.23
C SER A 248 6.12 -4.11 0.98
N SER A 249 5.22 -3.17 0.75
CA SER A 249 4.31 -3.17 -0.40
C SER A 249 3.85 -1.77 -0.77
N VAL A 250 3.20 -1.66 -1.94
CA VAL A 250 2.52 -0.43 -2.37
C VAL A 250 1.10 -0.78 -2.78
N LEU A 251 0.12 -0.14 -2.15
CA LEU A 251 -1.27 -0.13 -2.60
C LEU A 251 -1.55 1.22 -3.26
N ASP A 252 -1.69 1.22 -4.58
CA ASP A 252 -1.96 2.42 -5.37
C ASP A 252 -3.41 2.39 -5.86
N VAL A 253 -4.23 3.32 -5.37
CA VAL A 253 -5.68 3.40 -5.63
C VAL A 253 -6.01 4.70 -6.33
N TYR A 254 -6.75 4.60 -7.43
CA TYR A 254 -7.20 5.75 -8.21
C TYR A 254 -8.72 5.91 -8.15
N GLN A 255 -9.17 7.14 -7.91
CA GLN A 255 -10.57 7.52 -8.01
C GLN A 255 -10.98 7.65 -9.48
N LYS A 256 -12.28 7.41 -9.78
CA LYS A 256 -12.89 7.71 -11.08
C LYS A 256 -12.70 9.18 -11.44
N ASP A 257 -12.65 9.49 -12.73
CA ASP A 257 -12.53 10.86 -13.20
C ASP A 257 -13.89 11.59 -13.23
N GLY A 258 -15.01 10.85 -13.04
CA GLY A 258 -16.37 11.35 -13.18
C GLY A 258 -16.87 11.30 -14.64
N ASN A 259 -18.15 11.07 -14.81
CA ASN A 259 -18.77 10.92 -16.12
C ASN A 259 -18.78 12.25 -16.88
N ASN A 260 -18.14 12.31 -18.06
CA ASN A 260 -18.07 13.54 -18.85
C ASN A 260 -19.14 13.63 -19.95
N THR A 261 -20.04 12.63 -20.04
CA THR A 261 -21.05 12.53 -21.09
C THR A 261 -22.46 12.77 -20.57
N GLN A 262 -22.80 12.25 -19.40
CA GLN A 262 -24.13 12.30 -18.80
C GLN A 262 -24.06 12.29 -17.27
N TYR A 263 -25.12 12.79 -16.64
CA TYR A 263 -25.24 12.72 -15.17
C TYR A 263 -25.58 11.31 -14.73
N HIS A 264 -24.96 10.90 -13.65
CA HIS A 264 -25.08 9.56 -13.08
C HIS A 264 -25.05 9.63 -11.56
N ALA A 265 -25.85 8.80 -10.90
CA ALA A 265 -25.83 8.69 -9.46
C ALA A 265 -25.87 7.22 -9.04
N THR A 266 -25.03 6.87 -8.07
CA THR A 266 -24.95 5.53 -7.48
C THR A 266 -25.00 5.65 -5.97
N GLY A 267 -25.70 4.74 -5.31
CA GLY A 267 -25.74 4.74 -3.85
C GLY A 267 -26.11 3.40 -3.27
N GLY A 268 -26.06 3.34 -1.94
CA GLY A 268 -26.42 2.17 -1.18
C GLY A 268 -26.91 2.54 0.23
N ILE A 269 -27.91 1.84 0.71
CA ILE A 269 -28.44 1.95 2.06
C ILE A 269 -28.30 0.58 2.72
N GLY A 270 -27.43 0.49 3.70
CA GLY A 270 -27.17 -0.72 4.48
C GLY A 270 -27.65 -0.58 5.93
N VAL A 271 -27.40 -1.61 6.73
CA VAL A 271 -27.77 -1.58 8.16
C VAL A 271 -26.93 -0.60 8.97
N LEU A 272 -25.65 -0.46 8.67
CA LEU A 272 -24.73 0.38 9.46
C LEU A 272 -24.34 1.69 8.80
N SER A 273 -24.37 1.76 7.46
CA SER A 273 -23.92 2.90 6.70
C SER A 273 -24.76 3.12 5.46
N SER A 274 -24.74 4.34 4.96
CA SER A 274 -25.26 4.71 3.65
C SER A 274 -24.19 5.44 2.86
N ARG A 275 -24.26 5.30 1.55
CA ARG A 275 -23.38 5.99 0.61
C ARG A 275 -24.16 6.55 -0.56
N LEU A 276 -23.66 7.66 -1.10
CA LEU A 276 -24.19 8.29 -2.29
C LEU A 276 -23.04 8.89 -3.07
N LEU A 277 -23.04 8.67 -4.37
CA LEU A 277 -22.09 9.26 -5.31
C LEU A 277 -22.88 9.86 -6.47
N ALA A 278 -22.53 11.10 -6.83
CA ALA A 278 -23.04 11.80 -8.00
C ALA A 278 -21.87 12.21 -8.88
N GLU A 279 -22.01 12.00 -10.18
CA GLU A 279 -21.01 12.37 -11.17
C GLU A 279 -21.69 12.89 -12.45
N GLY A 280 -21.00 13.74 -13.20
CA GLY A 280 -21.56 14.26 -14.42
C GLY A 280 -20.68 15.30 -15.11
N PRO A 281 -21.06 15.71 -16.34
CA PRO A 281 -20.36 16.74 -17.07
C PRO A 281 -20.60 18.14 -16.47
N ILE A 282 -19.52 18.89 -16.25
CA ILE A 282 -19.58 20.36 -16.10
C ILE A 282 -19.63 20.99 -17.49
N VAL A 283 -18.77 20.48 -18.37
CA VAL A 283 -18.78 20.77 -19.81
C VAL A 283 -18.65 19.45 -20.54
N LYS A 284 -19.64 19.09 -21.33
CA LYS A 284 -19.70 17.80 -22.02
C LYS A 284 -18.41 17.52 -22.79
N ASP A 285 -17.88 16.28 -22.68
CA ASP A 285 -16.63 15.78 -23.28
C ASP A 285 -15.36 16.57 -22.89
N LYS A 286 -15.44 17.55 -21.97
CA LYS A 286 -14.32 18.44 -21.62
C LYS A 286 -14.04 18.53 -20.13
N ALA A 287 -15.10 18.61 -19.33
CA ALA A 287 -14.95 18.73 -17.87
C ALA A 287 -16.00 17.90 -17.15
N SER A 288 -15.62 17.20 -16.08
CA SER A 288 -16.53 16.43 -15.25
C SER A 288 -16.26 16.64 -13.78
N PHE A 289 -17.25 16.28 -12.98
CA PHE A 289 -17.12 16.20 -11.52
C PHE A 289 -17.54 14.83 -11.02
N LEU A 290 -17.01 14.47 -9.87
CA LEU A 290 -17.43 13.36 -9.02
C LEU A 290 -17.49 13.88 -7.59
N VAL A 291 -18.59 13.62 -6.89
CA VAL A 291 -18.76 13.89 -5.47
C VAL A 291 -19.45 12.68 -4.85
N GLY A 292 -18.81 12.07 -3.87
CA GLY A 292 -19.34 10.90 -3.19
C GLY A 292 -19.16 11.03 -1.68
N GLY A 293 -20.16 10.63 -0.90
CA GLY A 293 -20.10 10.64 0.56
C GLY A 293 -20.59 9.33 1.14
N ARG A 294 -20.04 8.98 2.31
CA ARG A 294 -20.52 7.90 3.16
C ARG A 294 -20.73 8.40 4.59
N ALA A 295 -21.68 7.83 5.27
CA ALA A 295 -21.87 8.06 6.69
C ALA A 295 -22.38 6.79 7.36
N SER A 296 -21.86 6.47 8.54
CA SER A 296 -22.38 5.40 9.36
C SER A 296 -23.33 5.96 10.44
N TYR A 297 -24.31 5.17 10.76
CA TYR A 297 -25.31 5.47 11.80
C TYR A 297 -25.44 4.34 12.82
N ALA A 298 -24.40 3.53 12.96
CA ALA A 298 -24.35 2.45 13.95
C ALA A 298 -24.68 2.91 15.38
N HIS A 299 -24.28 4.15 15.73
CA HIS A 299 -24.57 4.74 17.02
C HIS A 299 -26.07 4.93 17.30
N LEU A 300 -26.92 5.03 16.27
CA LEU A 300 -28.37 5.11 16.45
C LEU A 300 -28.93 3.80 17.01
N PHE A 301 -28.38 2.66 16.57
CA PHE A 301 -28.78 1.35 17.14
C PHE A 301 -28.28 1.17 18.58
N LEU A 302 -27.07 1.67 18.89
CA LEU A 302 -26.57 1.65 20.27
C LEU A 302 -27.46 2.47 21.22
N LYS A 303 -28.00 3.59 20.76
CA LYS A 303 -28.93 4.42 21.53
C LYS A 303 -30.30 3.76 21.79
N LEU A 304 -30.72 2.76 21.01
CA LEU A 304 -31.93 1.98 21.26
C LEU A 304 -31.75 0.97 22.40
N THR A 305 -30.52 0.70 22.78
CA THR A 305 -30.16 -0.05 23.99
C THR A 305 -29.60 0.94 24.99
N ASP A 306 -29.81 0.88 26.26
CA ASP A 306 -29.28 1.82 27.27
C ASP A 306 -27.74 2.01 27.26
N ASN A 307 -27.11 1.78 26.10
CA ASN A 307 -25.67 1.89 25.87
C ASN A 307 -25.32 3.35 25.59
N LYS A 308 -24.48 3.94 26.45
CA LYS A 308 -24.00 5.32 26.34
C LYS A 308 -22.85 5.48 25.37
N ASN A 309 -22.33 4.37 24.78
CA ASN A 309 -21.26 4.43 23.79
C ASN A 309 -21.81 4.90 22.43
N SER A 310 -20.96 5.61 21.69
CA SER A 310 -21.26 6.05 20.32
C SER A 310 -20.06 5.79 19.42
N ALA A 311 -20.31 5.28 18.21
CA ALA A 311 -19.27 5.05 17.20
C ALA A 311 -19.86 5.35 15.82
N TYR A 312 -19.25 6.27 15.09
CA TYR A 312 -19.65 6.59 13.71
C TYR A 312 -18.50 7.19 12.92
N PHE A 313 -18.61 7.10 11.62
CA PHE A 313 -17.73 7.78 10.68
C PHE A 313 -18.52 8.50 9.59
N TYR A 314 -17.86 9.43 8.93
CA TYR A 314 -18.29 10.01 7.67
C TYR A 314 -17.09 10.33 6.80
N ASP A 315 -17.28 10.23 5.49
CA ASP A 315 -16.27 10.59 4.51
C ASP A 315 -16.86 11.25 3.27
N LEU A 316 -15.99 11.95 2.56
CA LEU A 316 -16.27 12.66 1.33
C LEU A 316 -15.14 12.41 0.32
N ASN A 317 -15.51 11.98 -0.86
CA ASN A 317 -14.65 11.89 -2.03
C ASN A 317 -15.04 12.95 -3.05
N THR A 318 -14.06 13.66 -3.61
CA THR A 318 -14.30 14.66 -4.64
C THR A 318 -13.28 14.56 -5.75
N LYS A 319 -13.70 14.73 -7.00
CA LYS A 319 -12.78 14.86 -8.11
C LYS A 319 -13.35 15.77 -9.19
N LEU A 320 -12.53 16.66 -9.69
CA LEU A 320 -12.80 17.51 -10.83
C LEU A 320 -11.76 17.22 -11.89
N ASN A 321 -12.16 17.06 -13.13
CA ASN A 321 -11.24 16.98 -14.23
C ASN A 321 -11.59 18.03 -15.29
N TYR A 322 -10.56 18.54 -15.97
CA TYR A 322 -10.70 19.51 -17.02
C TYR A 322 -9.66 19.28 -18.12
N LYS A 323 -10.13 18.93 -19.31
CA LYS A 323 -9.32 18.84 -20.53
C LYS A 323 -9.14 20.24 -21.13
N LEU A 324 -7.96 20.84 -20.89
CA LEU A 324 -7.62 22.16 -21.46
C LEU A 324 -7.52 22.08 -22.98
N ASN A 325 -6.80 21.09 -23.49
CA ASN A 325 -6.64 20.74 -24.90
C ASN A 325 -6.15 19.28 -25.02
N ASP A 326 -5.81 18.81 -26.22
CA ASP A 326 -5.41 17.42 -26.44
C ASP A 326 -4.07 17.05 -25.76
N LYS A 327 -3.25 18.04 -25.43
CA LYS A 327 -1.96 17.82 -24.74
C LYS A 327 -2.01 18.09 -23.25
N ASN A 328 -3.05 18.73 -22.73
CA ASN A 328 -3.10 19.20 -21.34
C ASN A 328 -4.42 18.83 -20.67
N SER A 329 -4.32 18.15 -19.53
CA SER A 329 -5.44 17.85 -18.65
C SER A 329 -5.11 18.17 -17.20
N LEU A 330 -6.05 18.82 -16.51
CA LEU A 330 -5.95 19.14 -15.09
C LEU A 330 -6.93 18.28 -14.30
N TYR A 331 -6.50 17.86 -13.10
CA TYR A 331 -7.31 17.10 -12.15
C TYR A 331 -7.13 17.71 -10.76
N LEU A 332 -8.24 17.87 -10.08
CA LEU A 332 -8.25 18.20 -8.65
C LEU A 332 -9.01 17.09 -7.95
N SER A 333 -8.33 16.32 -7.10
CA SER A 333 -8.96 15.28 -6.28
C SER A 333 -8.81 15.60 -4.81
N GLY A 334 -9.82 15.20 -4.02
CA GLY A 334 -9.84 15.38 -2.59
C GLY A 334 -10.52 14.20 -1.89
N TYR A 335 -10.11 13.99 -0.65
CA TYR A 335 -10.72 13.08 0.29
C TYR A 335 -10.72 13.71 1.67
N PHE A 336 -11.81 13.55 2.39
CA PHE A 336 -11.93 13.88 3.79
C PHE A 336 -12.66 12.75 4.51
N GLY A 337 -12.11 12.23 5.60
CA GLY A 337 -12.75 11.22 6.43
C GLY A 337 -12.51 11.47 7.91
N ARG A 338 -13.52 11.22 8.73
CA ARG A 338 -13.45 11.38 10.17
C ARG A 338 -14.20 10.26 10.88
N ASP A 339 -13.54 9.68 11.87
CA ASP A 339 -14.11 8.73 12.83
C ASP A 339 -14.29 9.39 14.18
N ILE A 340 -15.36 9.02 14.87
CA ILE A 340 -15.67 9.50 16.21
C ILE A 340 -16.13 8.32 17.05
N PHE A 341 -15.46 8.14 18.19
CA PHE A 341 -15.81 7.18 19.23
C PHE A 341 -16.02 7.93 20.54
N ASP A 342 -17.13 7.66 21.18
CA ASP A 342 -17.44 8.21 22.49
C ASP A 342 -17.78 7.04 23.42
N LEU A 343 -16.93 6.82 24.42
CA LEU A 343 -17.07 5.77 25.41
C LEU A 343 -17.70 6.35 26.69
N ALA A 344 -18.94 6.01 26.91
CA ALA A 344 -19.72 6.39 28.09
C ALA A 344 -19.75 7.92 28.36
N GLN A 345 -19.55 8.74 27.34
CA GLN A 345 -19.44 10.21 27.43
C GLN A 345 -18.27 10.70 28.29
N THR A 346 -17.28 9.85 28.50
CA THR A 346 -16.10 10.13 29.35
C THR A 346 -14.80 10.17 28.56
N ILE A 347 -14.71 9.37 27.49
CA ILE A 347 -13.55 9.31 26.58
C ILE A 347 -14.05 9.45 25.16
N LYS A 348 -13.67 10.55 24.49
CA LYS A 348 -13.99 10.77 23.10
C LYS A 348 -12.72 10.72 22.26
N ASN A 349 -12.70 9.81 21.30
CA ASN A 349 -11.62 9.65 20.34
C ASN A 349 -12.10 10.10 18.96
N SER A 350 -11.25 10.83 18.22
CA SER A 350 -11.53 11.26 16.84
C SER A 350 -10.28 11.17 16.00
N TYR A 351 -10.34 10.54 14.85
CA TYR A 351 -9.22 10.44 13.91
C TYR A 351 -9.68 10.45 12.46
N GLY A 352 -8.77 10.68 11.53
CA GLY A 352 -9.10 10.61 10.11
C GLY A 352 -8.05 11.22 9.22
N ASN A 353 -8.28 11.11 7.90
CA ASN A 353 -7.40 11.65 6.87
C ASN A 353 -8.09 12.79 6.11
N SER A 354 -7.28 13.74 5.66
CA SER A 354 -7.66 14.77 4.69
C SER A 354 -6.58 14.85 3.62
N LEU A 355 -6.96 14.91 2.36
CA LEU A 355 -6.01 15.10 1.28
C LEU A 355 -6.58 15.92 0.13
N VAL A 356 -5.67 16.59 -0.57
CA VAL A 356 -5.93 17.29 -1.83
C VAL A 356 -4.77 17.04 -2.77
N ASN A 357 -5.07 16.71 -4.02
CA ASN A 357 -4.07 16.53 -5.09
C ASN A 357 -4.47 17.36 -6.31
N LEU A 358 -3.63 18.33 -6.68
CA LEU A 358 -3.69 19.03 -7.94
C LEU A 358 -2.70 18.39 -8.91
N ARG A 359 -3.22 17.82 -10.00
CA ARG A 359 -2.45 17.07 -10.99
C ARG A 359 -2.57 17.69 -12.36
N TRP A 360 -1.44 17.85 -13.05
CA TRP A 360 -1.35 18.26 -14.42
C TRP A 360 -0.69 17.19 -15.27
N ASN A 361 -1.44 16.66 -16.25
CA ASN A 361 -0.92 15.75 -17.25
C ASN A 361 -0.58 16.54 -18.51
N HIS A 362 0.64 16.38 -19.00
CA HIS A 362 1.12 17.05 -20.20
C HIS A 362 1.77 16.08 -21.18
N LEU A 363 1.39 16.21 -22.46
CA LEU A 363 1.96 15.47 -23.58
C LEU A 363 2.96 16.37 -24.32
N PHE A 364 4.24 16.19 -24.06
CA PHE A 364 5.32 16.94 -24.73
C PHE A 364 5.42 16.55 -26.21
N SER A 365 5.35 15.26 -26.51
CA SER A 365 5.38 14.70 -27.85
C SER A 365 4.57 13.40 -27.92
N ASP A 366 4.44 12.79 -29.09
CA ASP A 366 3.80 11.48 -29.29
C ASP A 366 4.43 10.35 -28.46
N GLN A 367 5.66 10.56 -27.96
CA GLN A 367 6.43 9.58 -27.20
C GLN A 367 6.69 9.98 -25.75
N LEU A 368 6.50 11.25 -25.38
CA LEU A 368 6.87 11.75 -24.05
C LEU A 368 5.64 12.34 -23.34
N PHE A 369 5.20 11.62 -22.31
CA PHE A 369 4.12 11.98 -21.41
C PHE A 369 4.69 12.38 -20.05
N SER A 370 4.09 13.36 -19.38
CA SER A 370 4.42 13.73 -18.00
C SER A 370 3.19 13.89 -17.11
N ASN A 371 3.42 13.72 -15.82
CA ASN A 371 2.45 13.90 -14.75
C ASN A 371 3.08 14.69 -13.60
N LEU A 372 2.63 15.92 -13.38
CA LEU A 372 3.02 16.74 -12.25
C LEU A 372 1.89 16.75 -11.22
N SER A 373 2.20 16.39 -9.97
CA SER A 373 1.25 16.39 -8.85
C SER A 373 1.76 17.22 -7.69
N LEU A 374 0.90 18.09 -7.17
CA LEU A 374 1.08 18.83 -5.93
C LEU A 374 0.07 18.30 -4.92
N ILE A 375 0.57 17.70 -3.86
CA ILE A 375 -0.25 16.93 -2.93
C ILE A 375 -0.10 17.50 -1.52
N TYR A 376 -1.23 17.67 -0.85
CA TYR A 376 -1.31 17.87 0.59
C TYR A 376 -2.02 16.68 1.21
N SER A 377 -1.49 16.14 2.32
CA SER A 377 -2.09 15.06 3.08
C SER A 377 -1.91 15.32 4.58
N ASP A 378 -2.97 15.06 5.34
CA ASP A 378 -3.04 15.25 6.79
C ASP A 378 -3.72 14.06 7.44
N TYR A 379 -3.07 13.45 8.42
CA TYR A 379 -3.64 12.46 9.32
C TYR A 379 -3.75 13.07 10.71
N TYR A 380 -4.93 13.20 11.22
CA TYR A 380 -5.26 13.77 12.52
C TYR A 380 -5.72 12.69 13.49
N TYR A 381 -5.29 12.81 14.74
CA TYR A 381 -5.77 12.05 15.87
C TYR A 381 -6.05 12.97 17.06
N GLY A 382 -7.23 12.82 17.70
CA GLY A 382 -7.63 13.56 18.89
C GLY A 382 -8.25 12.65 19.93
N LEU A 383 -7.92 12.86 21.20
CA LEU A 383 -8.44 12.14 22.34
C LEU A 383 -8.85 13.15 23.43
N ASN A 384 -10.15 13.14 23.82
CA ASN A 384 -10.66 13.87 24.98
C ASN A 384 -10.93 12.89 26.10
N VAL A 385 -10.43 13.17 27.30
CA VAL A 385 -10.67 12.39 28.51
C VAL A 385 -11.28 13.32 29.56
N ASP A 386 -12.61 13.41 29.58
CA ASP A 386 -13.34 14.34 30.48
C ASP A 386 -13.11 14.03 31.96
N ILE A 387 -13.01 12.74 32.31
CA ILE A 387 -12.75 12.28 33.69
C ILE A 387 -11.40 12.77 34.23
N SER A 388 -10.40 12.90 33.34
CA SER A 388 -9.06 13.38 33.69
C SER A 388 -8.86 14.84 33.27
N GLY A 389 -9.83 15.46 32.62
CA GLY A 389 -9.83 16.87 32.25
C GLY A 389 -8.76 17.25 31.24
N PHE A 390 -8.49 16.43 30.24
CA PHE A 390 -7.54 16.79 29.19
C PHE A 390 -7.97 16.40 27.78
N LYS A 391 -7.45 17.16 26.82
CA LYS A 391 -7.51 16.89 25.41
C LYS A 391 -6.11 16.63 24.88
N TRP A 392 -5.96 15.61 24.03
CA TRP A 392 -4.73 15.30 23.29
C TRP A 392 -4.99 15.41 21.79
N ASP A 393 -4.17 16.18 21.08
CA ASP A 393 -4.20 16.30 19.62
C ASP A 393 -2.84 15.94 19.04
N SER A 394 -2.82 15.16 17.96
CA SER A 394 -1.63 14.84 17.18
C SER A 394 -1.94 14.81 15.69
N TRP A 395 -0.92 15.01 14.85
CA TRP A 395 -1.08 14.92 13.40
C TRP A 395 0.23 14.62 12.68
N VAL A 396 0.06 14.12 11.45
CA VAL A 396 1.13 13.99 10.45
C VAL A 396 0.67 14.71 9.19
N ARG A 397 1.32 15.81 8.86
CA ARG A 397 1.07 16.58 7.64
C ARG A 397 2.21 16.42 6.67
N ASN A 398 1.89 16.31 5.38
CA ASN A 398 2.90 16.35 4.35
C ASN A 398 2.47 17.16 3.14
N PHE A 399 3.48 17.78 2.51
CA PHE A 399 3.40 18.43 1.22
C PHE A 399 4.31 17.67 0.27
N ASN A 400 3.76 17.12 -0.81
CA ASN A 400 4.50 16.30 -1.75
C ASN A 400 4.42 16.89 -3.16
N LEU A 401 5.58 17.07 -3.77
CA LEU A 401 5.77 17.36 -5.19
C LEU A 401 6.21 16.08 -5.87
N LEU A 402 5.48 15.64 -6.87
CA LEU A 402 5.80 14.47 -7.70
C LEU A 402 5.79 14.87 -9.17
N TYR A 403 6.89 14.65 -9.87
CA TYR A 403 6.97 14.90 -11.31
C TYR A 403 7.49 13.66 -12.03
N ASP A 404 6.59 12.95 -12.69
CA ASP A 404 6.82 11.70 -13.42
C ASP A 404 6.87 11.94 -14.92
N PHE A 405 7.77 11.24 -15.59
CA PHE A 405 7.86 11.18 -17.05
C PHE A 405 7.77 9.74 -17.52
N LYS A 406 7.03 9.51 -18.60
CA LYS A 406 6.99 8.24 -19.34
C LYS A 406 7.38 8.50 -20.79
N HIS A 407 8.49 7.90 -21.18
CA HIS A 407 9.12 8.09 -22.48
C HIS A 407 9.15 6.76 -23.24
N TYR A 408 8.39 6.68 -24.30
CA TYR A 408 8.26 5.52 -25.19
C TYR A 408 9.30 5.64 -26.29
N LEU A 409 10.55 5.21 -26.02
CA LEU A 409 11.67 5.36 -26.95
C LEU A 409 11.49 4.51 -28.21
N SER A 410 10.90 3.31 -28.04
CA SER A 410 10.58 2.39 -29.15
C SER A 410 9.49 1.39 -28.71
N ASP A 411 9.11 0.50 -29.60
CA ASP A 411 8.27 -0.68 -29.31
C ASP A 411 8.89 -1.62 -28.27
N LYS A 412 10.23 -1.58 -28.12
CA LYS A 412 10.99 -2.44 -27.21
C LYS A 412 11.44 -1.77 -25.91
N VAL A 413 11.51 -0.45 -25.88
CA VAL A 413 12.09 0.29 -24.76
C VAL A 413 11.15 1.40 -24.29
N LYS A 414 10.73 1.28 -23.03
CA LYS A 414 9.98 2.32 -22.30
C LYS A 414 10.83 2.78 -21.13
N LEU A 415 10.95 4.09 -20.96
CA LEU A 415 11.70 4.71 -19.88
C LEU A 415 10.73 5.48 -18.97
N GLY A 416 10.76 5.17 -17.67
CA GLY A 416 10.12 5.95 -16.62
C GLY A 416 11.18 6.70 -15.83
N TYR A 417 10.99 7.97 -15.54
CA TYR A 417 11.90 8.72 -14.67
C TYR A 417 11.18 9.90 -14.02
N GLY A 418 11.74 10.38 -12.94
CA GLY A 418 11.10 11.49 -12.25
C GLY A 418 11.79 11.88 -10.95
N LEU A 419 11.14 12.79 -10.27
CA LEU A 419 11.55 13.29 -8.96
C LEU A 419 10.35 13.36 -8.02
N GLN A 420 10.66 13.21 -6.73
CA GLN A 420 9.73 13.35 -5.63
C GLN A 420 10.38 14.19 -4.53
N ALA A 421 9.62 15.08 -3.90
CA ALA A 421 10.04 15.79 -2.71
C ALA A 421 8.85 15.89 -1.75
N THR A 422 9.01 15.36 -0.54
CA THR A 422 7.97 15.34 0.48
C THR A 422 8.47 16.03 1.74
N TYR A 423 7.85 17.13 2.10
CA TYR A 423 8.09 17.81 3.36
C TYR A 423 7.08 17.34 4.40
N TYR A 424 7.55 16.95 5.58
CA TYR A 424 6.75 16.44 6.69
C TYR A 424 6.77 17.41 7.87
N ASP A 425 5.60 17.58 8.50
CA ASP A 425 5.39 18.19 9.82
C ASP A 425 4.67 17.18 10.71
N PHE A 426 5.39 16.66 11.70
CA PHE A 426 4.87 15.75 12.71
C PHE A 426 4.60 16.52 13.99
N ASN A 427 3.36 16.55 14.47
CA ASN A 427 3.03 16.87 15.84
C ASN A 427 2.84 15.57 16.63
N PRO A 428 3.81 15.15 17.46
CA PRO A 428 3.69 13.92 18.25
C PRO A 428 2.56 14.00 19.28
N GLY A 429 2.20 15.20 19.74
CA GLY A 429 1.06 15.40 20.61
C GLY A 429 1.09 16.73 21.35
N GLU A 430 -0.09 17.28 21.55
CA GLU A 430 -0.37 18.45 22.36
C GLU A 430 -1.46 18.10 23.39
N LEU A 431 -1.12 18.24 24.67
CA LEU A 431 -2.01 18.05 25.79
C LEU A 431 -2.53 19.38 26.29
N THR A 432 -3.84 19.59 26.17
CA THR A 432 -4.53 20.80 26.60
C THR A 432 -5.47 20.48 27.76
N PRO A 433 -5.42 21.15 28.91
CA PRO A 433 -6.36 20.97 30.01
C PRO A 433 -7.77 21.39 29.61
N ILE A 434 -8.79 20.70 30.16
CA ILE A 434 -10.20 21.00 29.98
C ILE A 434 -10.80 21.38 31.34
N GLY A 435 -11.52 22.51 31.40
CA GLY A 435 -12.13 23.01 32.63
C GLY A 435 -11.09 23.35 33.71
N ASP A 436 -11.39 23.01 34.96
CA ASP A 436 -10.54 23.29 36.13
C ASP A 436 -9.51 22.18 36.41
N ALA A 437 -9.10 21.43 35.39
CA ALA A 437 -8.16 20.32 35.56
C ALA A 437 -6.78 20.83 36.05
N THR A 438 -6.18 20.07 36.96
CA THR A 438 -4.83 20.35 37.50
C THR A 438 -3.69 19.99 36.52
N ILE A 439 -4.02 19.42 35.40
CA ILE A 439 -3.07 19.02 34.34
C ILE A 439 -2.51 20.27 33.66
N ARG A 440 -1.19 20.34 33.49
CA ARG A 440 -0.54 21.44 32.79
C ARG A 440 -0.59 21.24 31.27
N HIS A 441 -0.79 22.32 30.54
CA HIS A 441 -0.60 22.35 29.10
C HIS A 441 0.81 21.87 28.74
N LYS A 442 0.91 20.89 27.82
CA LYS A 442 2.18 20.33 27.36
C LYS A 442 2.14 20.13 25.86
N VAL A 443 3.14 20.68 25.16
CA VAL A 443 3.33 20.47 23.73
C VAL A 443 4.58 19.66 23.53
N LEU A 444 4.47 18.48 22.90
CA LEU A 444 5.64 17.73 22.49
C LEU A 444 6.30 18.42 21.30
N PRO A 445 7.65 18.47 21.25
CA PRO A 445 8.34 19.13 20.16
C PRO A 445 7.96 18.56 18.78
N HIS A 446 7.55 19.43 17.87
CA HIS A 446 7.32 19.06 16.46
C HIS A 446 8.62 18.51 15.84
N LYS A 447 8.44 17.61 14.88
CA LYS A 447 9.54 17.03 14.09
C LYS A 447 9.31 17.36 12.62
N TYR A 448 10.35 17.83 11.95
CA TYR A 448 10.29 18.21 10.55
C TYR A 448 11.26 17.37 9.74
N ALA A 449 10.85 16.99 8.55
CA ALA A 449 11.72 16.25 7.64
C ALA A 449 11.44 16.60 6.19
N LEU A 450 12.47 16.46 5.35
CA LEU A 450 12.36 16.51 3.90
C LEU A 450 12.88 15.19 3.33
N GLU A 451 12.02 14.46 2.64
CA GLU A 451 12.38 13.26 1.89
C GLU A 451 12.40 13.60 0.41
N THR A 452 13.50 13.30 -0.28
CA THR A 452 13.63 13.50 -1.72
C THR A 452 13.95 12.17 -2.41
N GLY A 453 13.51 12.02 -3.65
CA GLY A 453 13.81 10.84 -4.46
C GLY A 453 13.96 11.21 -5.93
N PHE A 454 15.04 10.74 -6.54
CA PHE A 454 15.24 10.75 -7.99
C PHE A 454 15.23 9.31 -8.46
N TYR A 455 14.53 9.02 -9.54
CA TYR A 455 14.39 7.66 -10.00
C TYR A 455 14.35 7.57 -11.52
N GLY A 456 14.79 6.43 -12.00
CA GLY A 456 14.65 6.02 -13.39
C GLY A 456 14.44 4.51 -13.46
N ASP A 457 13.57 4.07 -14.32
CA ASP A 457 13.36 2.67 -14.64
C ASP A 457 13.17 2.47 -16.15
N ILE A 458 13.63 1.35 -16.65
CA ILE A 458 13.62 0.97 -18.06
C ILE A 458 12.91 -0.37 -18.17
N GLU A 459 11.81 -0.42 -18.89
CA GLU A 459 11.23 -1.66 -19.39
C GLU A 459 11.81 -1.96 -20.77
N HIS A 460 12.49 -3.09 -20.88
CA HIS A 460 13.23 -3.46 -22.08
C HIS A 460 12.82 -4.86 -22.56
N LYS A 461 12.12 -4.92 -23.67
CA LYS A 461 11.77 -6.15 -24.38
C LYS A 461 12.97 -6.60 -25.21
N ILE A 462 13.79 -7.49 -24.64
CA ILE A 462 15.01 -8.00 -25.29
C ILE A 462 14.65 -8.87 -26.48
N SER A 463 13.67 -9.75 -26.29
CA SER A 463 13.14 -10.65 -27.33
C SER A 463 11.64 -10.83 -27.16
N GLU A 464 11.01 -11.63 -28.01
CA GLU A 464 9.59 -11.97 -27.89
C GLU A 464 9.27 -12.74 -26.60
N HIS A 465 10.26 -13.43 -26.04
CA HIS A 465 10.13 -14.24 -24.83
C HIS A 465 10.66 -13.56 -23.57
N LEU A 466 11.55 -12.56 -23.71
CA LEU A 466 12.28 -12.02 -22.57
C LEU A 466 12.11 -10.52 -22.44
N THR A 467 11.53 -10.11 -21.32
CA THR A 467 11.38 -8.70 -20.93
C THR A 467 12.04 -8.47 -19.58
N PHE A 468 12.86 -7.43 -19.49
CA PHE A 468 13.41 -6.92 -18.24
C PHE A 468 12.79 -5.59 -17.85
N SER A 469 12.73 -5.36 -16.55
CA SER A 469 12.55 -4.02 -15.97
C SER A 469 13.67 -3.82 -14.98
N TYR A 470 14.46 -2.78 -15.16
CA TYR A 470 15.55 -2.43 -14.26
C TYR A 470 15.48 -0.94 -13.94
N GLY A 471 15.62 -0.64 -12.66
CA GLY A 471 15.44 0.69 -12.14
C GLY A 471 16.40 1.00 -11.00
N LEU A 472 16.61 2.29 -10.81
CA LEU A 472 17.38 2.83 -9.71
C LEU A 472 16.62 4.02 -9.13
N ARG A 473 16.48 4.03 -7.82
CA ARG A 473 16.04 5.20 -7.06
C ARG A 473 17.17 5.63 -6.15
N TRP A 474 17.44 6.92 -6.11
CA TRP A 474 18.24 7.56 -5.08
C TRP A 474 17.31 8.36 -4.19
N SER A 475 17.21 7.95 -2.94
CA SER A 475 16.42 8.64 -1.93
C SER A 475 17.33 9.32 -0.92
N SER A 476 16.96 10.53 -0.50
CA SER A 476 17.65 11.26 0.56
C SER A 476 16.63 11.76 1.57
N PHE A 477 16.99 11.70 2.83
CA PHE A 477 16.17 12.11 3.94
C PHE A 477 16.94 13.10 4.82
N PHE A 478 16.33 14.25 5.07
CA PHE A 478 16.88 15.33 5.87
C PHE A 478 15.98 15.52 7.07
N HIS A 479 16.48 15.19 8.27
CA HIS A 479 15.80 15.53 9.52
C HIS A 479 16.13 16.98 9.85
N LEU A 480 15.11 17.81 10.04
CA LEU A 480 15.22 19.26 10.16
C LEU A 480 14.88 19.73 11.59
N GLY A 481 15.59 20.75 12.09
CA GLY A 481 15.19 21.52 13.27
C GLY A 481 13.96 22.39 12.98
N LYS A 482 13.26 22.86 14.01
CA LYS A 482 13.63 23.23 15.38
C LYS A 482 13.44 22.02 16.32
N ARG A 483 14.50 21.63 17.04
CA ARG A 483 14.43 20.59 18.07
C ARG A 483 15.64 20.63 18.99
N THR A 484 15.44 20.26 20.26
CA THR A 484 16.51 19.90 21.19
C THR A 484 16.68 18.38 21.19
N MET A 485 17.90 17.91 20.97
CA MET A 485 18.26 16.49 20.97
C MET A 485 19.12 16.16 22.20
N ASN A 486 18.75 15.13 22.93
CA ASN A 486 19.56 14.61 24.01
C ASN A 486 20.85 13.97 23.46
N LYS A 487 21.94 14.12 24.23
CA LYS A 487 23.18 13.39 24.01
C LYS A 487 23.36 12.36 25.07
N TYR A 488 23.79 11.16 24.68
CA TYR A 488 24.04 10.05 25.58
C TYR A 488 25.50 9.62 25.52
N LEU A 489 25.97 8.99 26.59
CA LEU A 489 27.31 8.42 26.62
C LEU A 489 27.41 7.34 25.53
N ASN A 490 28.49 7.39 24.73
CA ASN A 490 28.72 6.50 23.57
C ASN A 490 27.60 6.51 22.51
N ASP A 491 26.78 7.55 22.47
CA ASP A 491 25.57 7.65 21.60
C ASP A 491 24.55 6.53 21.84
N GLU A 492 24.51 5.97 23.06
CA GLU A 492 23.60 4.91 23.45
C GLU A 492 22.45 5.44 24.32
N ALA A 493 21.27 5.57 23.74
CA ALA A 493 20.07 6.03 24.46
C ALA A 493 19.46 4.93 25.36
N VAL A 494 19.82 3.68 25.13
CA VAL A 494 19.47 2.50 25.94
C VAL A 494 20.77 1.84 26.39
N VAL A 495 20.89 1.53 27.69
CA VAL A 495 22.05 0.84 28.27
C VAL A 495 21.63 -0.51 28.82
N PHE A 496 22.55 -1.47 28.79
CA PHE A 496 22.32 -2.78 29.36
C PHE A 496 22.89 -2.85 30.78
N ASN A 497 22.09 -3.30 31.76
CA ASN A 497 22.50 -3.57 33.12
C ASN A 497 22.85 -5.06 33.24
N PRO A 498 24.16 -5.44 33.31
CA PRO A 498 24.54 -6.84 33.30
C PRO A 498 24.20 -7.55 34.63
N ALA A 499 24.09 -6.82 35.75
CA ALA A 499 23.73 -7.40 37.04
C ALA A 499 22.27 -7.84 37.10
N GLN A 500 21.38 -7.10 36.48
CA GLN A 500 19.94 -7.38 36.41
C GLN A 500 19.53 -8.05 35.09
N ARG A 501 20.41 -8.05 34.10
CA ARG A 501 20.19 -8.57 32.74
C ARG A 501 18.98 -7.92 32.04
N ILE A 502 18.83 -6.61 32.24
CA ILE A 502 17.76 -5.80 31.64
C ILE A 502 18.34 -4.61 30.87
N TYR A 503 17.56 -4.10 29.94
CA TYR A 503 17.83 -2.82 29.30
C TYR A 503 17.18 -1.69 30.09
N GLU A 504 17.94 -0.60 30.30
CA GLU A 504 17.52 0.60 31.02
C GLU A 504 17.67 1.85 30.16
N ARG A 505 16.92 2.88 30.50
CA ARG A 505 16.99 4.18 29.85
C ARG A 505 18.27 4.90 30.22
N ALA A 506 19.13 5.24 29.30
CA ALA A 506 20.33 6.02 29.55
C ALA A 506 20.00 7.42 30.08
N THR A 507 20.81 7.94 31.00
CA THR A 507 20.70 9.33 31.42
C THR A 507 21.39 10.24 30.42
N PRO A 508 20.71 11.31 29.92
CA PRO A 508 21.35 12.29 29.05
C PRO A 508 22.56 12.95 29.73
N ILE A 509 23.68 13.06 29.03
CA ILE A 509 24.88 13.76 29.46
C ILE A 509 24.95 15.22 28.99
N GLY A 510 24.00 15.63 28.15
CA GLY A 510 23.88 16.97 27.62
C GLY A 510 22.80 17.06 26.55
N GLU A 511 22.63 18.24 26.01
CA GLU A 511 21.64 18.52 24.96
C GLU A 511 22.30 19.29 23.82
N LYS A 512 21.72 19.18 22.62
CA LYS A 512 22.06 19.99 21.46
C LYS A 512 20.80 20.62 20.88
N GLU A 513 20.77 21.92 20.88
CA GLU A 513 19.67 22.69 20.29
C GLU A 513 19.92 22.93 18.80
N TYR A 514 18.89 22.71 18.00
CA TYR A 514 18.86 22.99 16.56
C TYR A 514 17.78 24.04 16.28
N LYS A 515 18.13 25.07 15.50
CA LYS A 515 17.21 26.13 15.06
C LYS A 515 16.33 25.63 13.92
N ARG A 516 15.30 26.40 13.58
CA ARG A 516 14.42 26.05 12.45
C ARG A 516 15.21 25.99 11.15
N GLY A 517 15.11 24.83 10.46
CA GLY A 517 15.80 24.57 9.21
C GLY A 517 17.23 24.04 9.33
N ASP A 518 17.80 23.97 10.54
CA ASP A 518 19.10 23.31 10.74
C ASP A 518 19.00 21.83 10.38
N LEU A 519 20.07 21.28 9.83
CA LEU A 519 20.17 19.85 9.58
C LEU A 519 20.53 19.10 10.88
N ILE A 520 19.70 18.20 11.31
CA ILE A 520 19.93 17.30 12.44
C ILE A 520 20.69 16.07 11.96
N ASP A 521 20.11 15.36 11.00
CA ASP A 521 20.65 14.16 10.38
C ASP A 521 20.34 14.12 8.88
N VAL A 522 21.21 13.42 8.13
CA VAL A 522 21.06 13.19 6.69
C VAL A 522 21.31 11.73 6.39
N TYR A 523 20.38 11.12 5.67
CA TYR A 523 20.52 9.77 5.14
C TYR A 523 20.32 9.78 3.63
N ALA A 524 21.09 8.96 2.92
CA ALA A 524 20.94 8.79 1.48
C ALA A 524 21.16 7.33 1.10
N HIS A 525 20.30 6.81 0.19
CA HIS A 525 20.35 5.41 -0.21
C HIS A 525 20.12 5.23 -1.70
N PHE A 526 20.81 4.24 -2.26
CA PHE A 526 20.51 3.70 -3.57
C PHE A 526 19.60 2.49 -3.43
N GLU A 527 18.51 2.50 -4.18
CA GLU A 527 17.48 1.47 -4.18
C GLU A 527 17.39 0.82 -5.57
N PRO A 528 18.30 -0.11 -5.91
CA PRO A 528 18.26 -0.86 -7.16
C PRO A 528 17.06 -1.80 -7.19
N ARG A 529 16.45 -1.95 -8.37
CA ARG A 529 15.31 -2.81 -8.63
C ARG A 529 15.48 -3.51 -9.95
N LEU A 530 15.18 -4.80 -9.96
CA LEU A 530 15.28 -5.63 -11.15
C LEU A 530 14.07 -6.55 -11.19
N SER A 531 13.43 -6.64 -12.34
CA SER A 531 12.38 -7.63 -12.60
C SER A 531 12.57 -8.21 -13.99
N MET A 532 12.20 -9.49 -14.14
CA MET A 532 12.34 -10.23 -15.38
C MET A 532 11.09 -11.08 -15.59
N ALA A 533 10.61 -11.14 -16.83
CA ALA A 533 9.65 -12.14 -17.28
C ALA A 533 10.22 -12.89 -18.46
N TYR A 534 10.24 -14.21 -18.37
CA TYR A 534 10.58 -15.13 -19.45
C TYR A 534 9.34 -15.93 -19.85
N ALA A 535 8.72 -15.56 -20.97
CA ALA A 535 7.59 -16.28 -21.54
C ALA A 535 8.09 -17.58 -22.16
N LEU A 536 7.68 -18.72 -21.60
CA LEU A 536 7.94 -20.05 -22.15
C LEU A 536 7.15 -20.25 -23.45
N ASP A 537 5.94 -19.74 -23.46
CA ASP A 537 5.01 -19.64 -24.57
C ASP A 537 3.97 -18.52 -24.29
N ASP A 538 2.91 -18.44 -25.09
CA ASP A 538 1.86 -17.43 -24.94
C ASP A 538 1.05 -17.56 -23.65
N ASN A 539 1.10 -18.71 -23.00
CA ASN A 539 0.29 -19.04 -21.83
C ASN A 539 1.10 -19.29 -20.56
N ARG A 540 2.44 -19.34 -20.63
CA ARG A 540 3.30 -19.70 -19.49
C ARG A 540 4.50 -18.78 -19.38
N SER A 541 4.82 -18.40 -18.14
CA SER A 541 6.04 -17.60 -17.87
C SER A 541 6.69 -17.93 -16.55
N ILE A 542 7.98 -17.67 -16.48
CA ILE A 542 8.77 -17.62 -15.26
C ILE A 542 9.10 -16.15 -15.03
N LYS A 543 8.92 -15.70 -13.79
CA LYS A 543 9.19 -14.30 -13.40
C LYS A 543 10.12 -14.28 -12.20
N ALA A 544 11.05 -13.33 -12.18
CA ALA A 544 11.94 -13.11 -11.05
C ALA A 544 12.04 -11.63 -10.75
N SER A 545 12.23 -11.28 -9.47
CA SER A 545 12.49 -9.89 -9.07
C SER A 545 13.40 -9.78 -7.88
N TYR A 546 14.10 -8.66 -7.84
CA TYR A 546 14.87 -8.15 -6.71
C TYR A 546 14.54 -6.69 -6.50
N ALA A 547 14.35 -6.27 -5.25
CA ALA A 547 14.17 -4.88 -4.90
C ALA A 547 14.86 -4.58 -3.57
N ARG A 548 15.66 -3.52 -3.55
CA ARG A 548 16.11 -2.85 -2.32
C ARG A 548 15.29 -1.60 -2.12
N MET A 549 14.86 -1.38 -0.87
CA MET A 549 14.01 -0.25 -0.50
C MET A 549 14.43 0.32 0.84
N ALA A 550 14.22 1.64 1.02
CA ALA A 550 14.46 2.35 2.27
C ALA A 550 13.17 2.94 2.83
N GLN A 551 13.09 2.99 4.16
CA GLN A 551 12.00 3.64 4.90
C GLN A 551 12.57 4.51 6.01
N TYR A 552 12.16 5.78 6.01
CA TYR A 552 12.66 6.79 6.94
C TYR A 552 11.67 7.15 8.07
N LEU A 553 10.46 6.63 7.98
CA LEU A 553 9.39 6.87 8.96
C LEU A 553 9.09 5.59 9.72
N HIS A 554 9.03 5.67 11.03
CA HIS A 554 8.73 4.56 11.93
C HIS A 554 7.39 4.79 12.61
N LEU A 555 6.53 3.78 12.65
CA LEU A 555 5.37 3.78 13.51
C LEU A 555 5.77 3.19 14.87
N ILE A 556 5.69 4.00 15.89
CA ILE A 556 6.00 3.61 17.26
C ILE A 556 4.74 2.99 17.86
N SER A 557 4.72 1.68 17.90
CA SER A 557 3.60 0.87 18.38
C SER A 557 4.12 -0.42 19.00
N ASN A 558 3.52 -0.84 20.09
CA ASN A 558 3.79 -2.14 20.74
C ASN A 558 2.68 -3.16 20.46
N THR A 559 1.77 -2.86 19.57
CA THR A 559 0.63 -3.70 19.20
C THR A 559 0.85 -4.40 17.86
N ALA A 560 0.20 -5.54 17.65
CA ALA A 560 0.25 -6.28 16.38
C ALA A 560 -0.44 -5.52 15.22
N SER A 561 -1.40 -4.69 15.55
CA SER A 561 -2.15 -3.84 14.62
C SER A 561 -2.00 -2.38 15.03
N PRO A 562 -1.70 -1.48 14.07
CA PRO A 562 -1.66 -0.05 14.36
C PRO A 562 -2.95 0.44 14.99
N THR A 563 -2.80 1.30 15.96
CA THR A 563 -3.89 2.00 16.62
C THR A 563 -3.81 3.50 16.28
N PRO A 564 -4.90 4.24 16.37
CA PRO A 564 -4.81 5.69 16.17
C PRO A 564 -3.94 6.42 17.21
N LEU A 565 -3.62 5.78 18.34
CA LEU A 565 -2.73 6.30 19.39
C LEU A 565 -1.24 6.19 19.05
N ASP A 566 -0.88 5.39 18.04
CA ASP A 566 0.49 5.17 17.66
C ASP A 566 1.09 6.41 17.00
N VAL A 567 2.36 6.69 17.28
CA VAL A 567 3.03 7.92 16.85
C VAL A 567 4.00 7.62 15.71
N TRP A 568 3.91 8.40 14.66
CA TRP A 568 4.90 8.39 13.58
C TRP A 568 6.14 9.20 14.01
N ALA A 569 7.30 8.60 13.85
CA ALA A 569 8.59 9.24 14.13
C ALA A 569 9.51 9.19 12.90
N PRO A 570 10.14 10.32 12.51
CA PRO A 570 11.17 10.33 11.48
C PRO A 570 12.45 9.68 12.01
N SER A 571 13.26 9.15 11.09
CA SER A 571 14.62 8.70 11.40
C SER A 571 15.49 9.83 11.90
N ASP A 572 16.32 9.54 12.88
CA ASP A 572 17.30 10.45 13.47
C ASP A 572 18.57 9.70 13.91
N SER A 573 19.46 10.33 14.63
CA SER A 573 20.74 9.73 15.07
C SER A 573 20.56 8.40 15.82
N TYR A 574 19.40 8.21 16.47
CA TYR A 574 19.10 7.02 17.29
C TYR A 574 18.12 6.07 16.61
N LEU A 575 17.22 6.61 15.78
CA LEU A 575 16.22 5.85 15.02
C LEU A 575 16.69 5.72 13.57
N LYS A 576 17.57 4.76 13.28
CA LYS A 576 18.14 4.57 11.94
C LYS A 576 17.08 4.18 10.91
N PRO A 577 17.22 4.60 9.63
CA PRO A 577 16.34 4.14 8.56
C PRO A 577 16.29 2.61 8.45
N GLN A 578 15.13 2.08 8.13
CA GLN A 578 14.98 0.66 7.80
C GLN A 578 15.33 0.41 6.33
N TYR A 579 15.99 -0.72 6.04
CA TYR A 579 16.25 -1.20 4.67
C TYR A 579 15.69 -2.59 4.50
N SER A 580 15.17 -2.85 3.32
CA SER A 580 14.69 -4.17 2.95
C SER A 580 15.34 -4.61 1.64
N ASP A 581 15.80 -5.87 1.62
CA ASP A 581 16.12 -6.60 0.40
C ASP A 581 15.07 -7.69 0.22
N GLN A 582 14.43 -7.72 -0.96
CA GLN A 582 13.40 -8.70 -1.27
C GLN A 582 13.70 -9.38 -2.61
N PHE A 583 13.65 -10.71 -2.61
CA PHE A 583 13.75 -11.59 -3.79
C PHE A 583 12.43 -12.33 -3.98
N ALA A 584 12.05 -12.53 -5.23
CA ALA A 584 10.91 -13.36 -5.55
C ALA A 584 11.15 -14.11 -6.87
N LEU A 585 10.64 -15.36 -6.94
CA LEU A 585 10.65 -16.20 -8.13
C LEU A 585 9.26 -16.84 -8.27
N GLY A 586 8.64 -16.63 -9.42
CA GLY A 586 7.28 -17.07 -9.69
C GLY A 586 7.13 -17.80 -11.03
N TYR A 587 6.06 -18.56 -11.09
CA TYR A 587 5.58 -19.20 -12.32
C TYR A 587 4.11 -18.86 -12.51
N ALA A 588 3.74 -18.50 -13.73
CA ALA A 588 2.35 -18.17 -14.10
C ALA A 588 1.94 -18.97 -15.34
N THR A 589 0.70 -19.43 -15.33
CA THR A 589 0.12 -20.15 -16.49
C THR A 589 -1.37 -19.87 -16.64
N ASN A 590 -1.81 -19.74 -17.89
CA ASN A 590 -3.20 -19.70 -18.30
C ASN A 590 -3.56 -21.01 -18.99
N LEU A 591 -4.71 -21.59 -18.66
CA LEU A 591 -5.14 -22.92 -19.12
C LEU A 591 -6.54 -22.83 -19.71
N LYS A 592 -6.83 -23.71 -20.68
CA LYS A 592 -8.16 -23.88 -21.32
C LYS A 592 -8.71 -22.54 -21.82
N GLU A 593 -7.99 -21.90 -22.75
CA GLU A 593 -8.40 -20.62 -23.34
C GLU A 593 -8.70 -19.56 -22.29
N ASP A 594 -7.76 -19.39 -21.34
CA ASP A 594 -7.84 -18.43 -20.23
C ASP A 594 -8.96 -18.71 -19.21
N THR A 595 -9.64 -19.86 -19.28
CA THR A 595 -10.67 -20.25 -18.29
C THR A 595 -10.10 -20.37 -16.88
N TYR A 596 -8.88 -20.88 -16.77
CA TYR A 596 -8.17 -20.98 -15.48
C TYR A 596 -6.83 -20.25 -15.56
N SER A 597 -6.39 -19.68 -14.45
CA SER A 597 -5.03 -19.19 -14.27
C SER A 597 -4.45 -19.70 -12.96
N ILE A 598 -3.17 -20.03 -12.99
CA ILE A 598 -2.41 -20.48 -11.82
C ILE A 598 -1.17 -19.62 -11.73
N GLU A 599 -0.97 -19.03 -10.56
CA GLU A 599 0.24 -18.26 -10.21
C GLU A 599 0.81 -18.86 -8.93
N THR A 600 2.10 -19.17 -8.94
CA THR A 600 2.81 -19.62 -7.74
C THR A 600 4.11 -18.87 -7.61
N GLU A 601 4.50 -18.54 -6.38
CA GLU A 601 5.67 -17.71 -6.13
C GLU A 601 6.33 -18.06 -4.80
N ILE A 602 7.65 -18.06 -4.77
CA ILE A 602 8.45 -18.10 -3.54
C ILE A 602 9.11 -16.74 -3.32
N PHE A 603 9.24 -16.33 -2.07
CA PHE A 603 9.89 -15.07 -1.74
C PHE A 603 10.79 -15.19 -0.50
N TYR A 604 11.79 -14.32 -0.45
CA TYR A 604 12.64 -14.10 0.71
C TYR A 604 12.86 -12.61 0.90
N LYS A 605 12.65 -12.11 2.11
CA LYS A 605 12.79 -10.70 2.47
C LYS A 605 13.57 -10.56 3.77
N THR A 606 14.50 -9.61 3.81
CA THR A 606 15.20 -9.17 5.02
C THR A 606 14.93 -7.71 5.28
N VAL A 607 14.87 -7.32 6.55
CA VAL A 607 14.78 -5.91 6.97
C VAL A 607 15.82 -5.66 8.04
N GLN A 608 16.59 -4.60 7.86
CA GLN A 608 17.56 -4.12 8.85
C GLN A 608 17.00 -2.91 9.61
N ASN A 609 17.52 -2.67 10.81
CA ASN A 609 17.14 -1.56 11.69
C ASN A 609 15.64 -1.57 12.06
N ARG A 610 15.01 -2.75 12.13
CA ARG A 610 13.68 -2.87 12.69
C ARG A 610 13.71 -2.56 14.17
N LEU A 611 12.87 -1.64 14.63
CA LEU A 611 12.78 -1.29 16.04
C LEU A 611 12.08 -2.37 16.84
N ASP A 612 12.62 -2.67 18.02
CA ASP A 612 11.99 -3.45 19.06
C ASP A 612 12.06 -2.70 20.40
N TYR A 613 11.24 -3.05 21.35
CA TYR A 613 11.06 -2.30 22.59
C TYR A 613 11.77 -2.98 23.76
N ILE A 614 12.39 -2.20 24.63
CA ILE A 614 12.84 -2.70 25.94
C ILE A 614 11.63 -3.11 26.77
N ASP A 615 11.86 -3.94 27.79
CA ASP A 615 10.80 -4.33 28.72
C ASP A 615 10.34 -3.13 29.55
N GLY A 616 9.03 -2.94 29.67
CA GLY A 616 8.46 -1.78 30.34
C GLY A 616 8.61 -0.47 29.57
N ALA A 617 8.75 -0.52 28.24
CA ALA A 617 8.82 0.66 27.39
C ALA A 617 7.58 1.56 27.56
N ASN A 618 7.82 2.86 27.68
CA ASN A 618 6.79 3.89 27.71
C ASN A 618 6.70 4.59 26.35
N LEU A 619 5.69 4.28 25.55
CA LEU A 619 5.53 4.78 24.18
C LEU A 619 4.55 5.96 24.09
N ILE A 620 3.70 6.15 25.10
CA ILE A 620 2.65 7.17 25.07
C ILE A 620 3.19 8.51 25.56
N ALA A 621 2.99 9.56 24.79
CA ALA A 621 3.38 10.94 25.14
C ALA A 621 4.88 11.08 25.53
N ASN A 622 5.75 10.25 24.93
CA ASN A 622 7.17 10.20 25.23
C ASN A 622 7.96 11.13 24.28
N GLU A 623 8.71 12.06 24.86
CA GLU A 623 9.58 12.99 24.12
C GLU A 623 10.87 12.32 23.63
N SER A 624 11.34 11.32 24.38
CA SER A 624 12.62 10.62 24.22
C SER A 624 12.43 9.17 23.89
N ILE A 625 11.72 8.88 22.79
CA ILE A 625 11.37 7.53 22.35
C ILE A 625 12.60 6.68 22.03
N GLU A 626 13.72 7.30 21.71
CA GLU A 626 15.01 6.65 21.48
C GLU A 626 15.51 5.86 22.70
N ARG A 627 15.05 6.18 23.91
CA ARG A 627 15.38 5.50 25.16
C ARG A 627 14.54 4.24 25.42
N GLU A 628 13.59 3.95 24.54
CA GLU A 628 12.62 2.86 24.69
C GLU A 628 12.80 1.76 23.66
N VAL A 629 13.70 1.94 22.68
CA VAL A 629 13.81 1.07 21.52
C VAL A 629 15.24 0.62 21.25
N LEU A 630 15.35 -0.56 20.65
CA LEU A 630 16.59 -1.16 20.16
C LEU A 630 16.45 -1.49 18.67
N PRO A 631 17.52 -1.33 17.88
CA PRO A 631 17.52 -1.78 16.49
C PRO A 631 17.68 -3.30 16.41
N GLY A 632 16.92 -3.93 15.57
CA GLY A 632 16.97 -5.35 15.29
C GLY A 632 16.86 -5.63 13.80
N HIS A 633 16.66 -6.91 13.47
CA HIS A 633 16.51 -7.41 12.12
C HIS A 633 15.21 -8.20 11.99
N THR A 634 14.62 -8.23 10.78
CA THR A 634 13.57 -9.19 10.47
C THR A 634 13.92 -9.98 9.23
N ARG A 635 13.41 -11.20 9.15
CA ARG A 635 13.40 -12.01 7.94
C ARG A 635 12.00 -12.58 7.72
N ALA A 636 11.60 -12.65 6.47
CA ALA A 636 10.36 -13.29 6.09
C ALA A 636 10.57 -14.10 4.81
N TYR A 637 10.00 -15.29 4.76
CA TYR A 637 10.07 -16.16 3.59
C TYR A 637 8.79 -16.97 3.47
N GLY A 638 8.46 -17.38 2.25
CA GLY A 638 7.24 -18.12 2.05
C GLY A 638 6.99 -18.56 0.62
N TRP A 639 5.91 -19.28 0.48
CA TRP A 639 5.35 -19.79 -0.76
C TRP A 639 3.90 -19.33 -0.90
N GLU A 640 3.58 -18.82 -2.08
CA GLU A 640 2.25 -18.31 -2.46
C GLU A 640 1.68 -19.13 -3.60
N LEU A 641 0.38 -19.43 -3.55
CA LEU A 641 -0.37 -20.08 -4.62
C LEU A 641 -1.69 -19.34 -4.84
N LEU A 642 -1.99 -19.00 -6.08
CA LEU A 642 -3.25 -18.44 -6.52
C LEU A 642 -3.78 -19.24 -7.71
N VAL A 643 -4.95 -19.84 -7.55
CA VAL A 643 -5.67 -20.53 -8.63
C VAL A 643 -6.97 -19.79 -8.89
N ARG A 644 -7.17 -19.28 -10.09
CA ARG A 644 -8.39 -18.58 -10.48
C ARG A 644 -9.17 -19.36 -11.50
N LYS A 645 -10.50 -19.29 -11.40
CA LYS A 645 -11.44 -19.65 -12.46
C LYS A 645 -12.06 -18.35 -12.99
N ASN A 646 -11.70 -17.98 -14.22
CA ASN A 646 -11.93 -16.65 -14.77
C ASN A 646 -13.27 -16.50 -15.51
N THR A 647 -13.86 -17.60 -15.98
CA THR A 647 -15.04 -17.56 -16.86
C THR A 647 -16.08 -18.61 -16.45
N GLY A 648 -17.34 -18.46 -16.88
CA GLY A 648 -18.46 -19.36 -16.65
C GLY A 648 -19.41 -18.86 -15.57
N LYS A 649 -20.46 -19.64 -15.26
CA LYS A 649 -21.44 -19.31 -14.22
C LYS A 649 -20.80 -19.26 -12.81
N PHE A 650 -19.77 -20.04 -12.58
CA PHE A 650 -18.95 -20.01 -11.37
C PHE A 650 -17.62 -19.37 -11.70
N THR A 651 -17.26 -18.32 -10.97
CA THR A 651 -15.97 -17.62 -11.01
C THR A 651 -15.44 -17.45 -9.60
N GLY A 652 -14.12 -17.34 -9.45
CA GLY A 652 -13.53 -17.18 -8.12
C GLY A 652 -12.07 -17.59 -8.07
N TRP A 653 -11.53 -17.68 -6.87
CA TRP A 653 -10.14 -18.09 -6.67
C TRP A 653 -9.92 -18.82 -5.35
N LEU A 654 -8.88 -19.62 -5.36
CA LEU A 654 -8.25 -20.22 -4.20
C LEU A 654 -6.92 -19.53 -4.00
N SER A 655 -6.68 -19.06 -2.80
CA SER A 655 -5.43 -18.45 -2.35
C SER A 655 -4.85 -19.24 -1.19
N TYR A 656 -3.56 -19.56 -1.25
CA TYR A 656 -2.84 -20.15 -0.13
C TYR A 656 -1.48 -19.50 0.01
N THR A 657 -1.11 -19.23 1.25
CA THR A 657 0.22 -18.74 1.62
C THR A 657 0.76 -19.56 2.77
N TYR A 658 1.94 -20.11 2.59
CA TYR A 658 2.81 -20.53 3.68
C TYR A 658 3.88 -19.47 3.85
N SER A 659 4.02 -18.88 5.03
CA SER A 659 5.06 -17.88 5.29
C SER A 659 5.51 -17.91 6.74
N LYS A 660 6.74 -17.51 6.97
CA LYS A 660 7.30 -17.31 8.30
C LYS A 660 7.90 -15.92 8.39
N SER A 661 7.55 -15.18 9.41
CA SER A 661 8.08 -13.85 9.69
C SER A 661 8.67 -13.83 11.09
N GLU A 662 9.97 -13.56 11.18
CA GLU A 662 10.73 -13.59 12.41
C GLU A 662 11.50 -12.29 12.60
N GLN A 663 11.68 -11.92 13.86
CA GLN A 663 12.47 -10.78 14.30
C GLN A 663 13.58 -11.25 15.23
N GLN A 664 14.70 -10.55 15.21
CA GLN A 664 15.83 -10.74 16.10
C GLN A 664 16.35 -9.38 16.54
N THR A 665 16.56 -9.22 17.84
CA THR A 665 17.22 -8.04 18.43
C THR A 665 18.39 -8.57 19.27
N PRO A 666 19.58 -8.77 18.64
CA PRO A 666 20.74 -9.28 19.31
C PRO A 666 21.32 -8.25 20.30
N GLY A 667 22.15 -8.69 21.23
CA GLY A 667 23.00 -7.80 22.01
C GLY A 667 23.97 -7.02 21.09
N ARG A 668 24.28 -5.78 21.45
CA ARG A 668 25.24 -4.93 20.72
C ARG A 668 26.69 -5.31 21.05
N THR A 669 26.88 -5.97 22.20
CA THR A 669 28.16 -6.49 22.69
C THR A 669 27.97 -7.92 23.21
N ASP A 670 29.07 -8.62 23.45
CA ASP A 670 29.07 -9.99 24.03
C ASP A 670 28.47 -10.05 25.45
N GLN A 671 28.41 -8.93 26.15
CA GLN A 671 27.83 -8.85 27.49
C GLN A 671 26.29 -8.66 27.45
N GLU A 672 25.75 -8.13 26.38
CA GLU A 672 24.32 -7.89 26.23
C GLU A 672 23.59 -9.15 25.75
N THR A 673 22.51 -9.50 26.43
CA THR A 673 21.73 -10.69 26.05
C THR A 673 20.84 -10.50 24.84
N GLY A 674 20.53 -9.26 24.45
CA GLY A 674 19.50 -8.97 23.45
C GLY A 674 18.08 -9.29 23.96
N ILE A 675 17.09 -9.06 23.11
CA ILE A 675 15.68 -9.44 23.37
C ILE A 675 15.53 -10.95 23.10
N ASN A 676 14.81 -11.67 23.96
CA ASN A 676 14.68 -13.14 23.91
C ASN A 676 16.05 -13.85 23.85
N ASN A 677 17.03 -13.36 24.60
CA ASN A 677 18.41 -13.83 24.58
C ASN A 677 19.07 -13.77 23.20
N GLY A 678 18.69 -12.76 22.37
CA GLY A 678 19.22 -12.57 21.04
C GLY A 678 18.78 -13.62 20.00
N ASN A 679 17.85 -14.49 20.33
CA ASN A 679 17.33 -15.52 19.41
C ASN A 679 16.26 -14.93 18.47
N TRP A 680 16.06 -15.61 17.33
CA TRP A 680 14.94 -15.33 16.44
C TRP A 680 13.61 -15.70 17.08
N TYR A 681 12.60 -14.85 16.99
CA TYR A 681 11.23 -15.06 17.46
C TYR A 681 10.21 -14.53 16.45
N ALA A 682 9.00 -15.05 16.50
CA ALA A 682 7.95 -14.66 15.57
C ALA A 682 7.59 -13.17 15.71
N THR A 683 7.39 -12.46 14.60
CA THR A 683 6.81 -11.11 14.65
C THR A 683 5.36 -11.18 15.15
N ALA A 684 4.86 -10.10 15.75
CA ALA A 684 3.51 -10.07 16.34
C ALA A 684 2.37 -10.33 15.32
N TYR A 685 2.64 -10.20 14.02
CA TYR A 685 1.70 -10.42 12.93
C TYR A 685 1.99 -11.68 12.10
N ASP A 686 2.89 -12.56 12.55
CA ASP A 686 3.24 -13.79 11.83
C ASP A 686 2.05 -14.76 11.79
N LYS A 687 1.72 -15.23 10.58
CA LYS A 687 0.68 -16.23 10.30
C LYS A 687 1.21 -17.27 9.32
N PRO A 688 1.74 -18.40 9.80
CA PRO A 688 2.35 -19.41 8.94
C PRO A 688 1.44 -19.92 7.84
N HIS A 689 0.17 -20.13 8.11
CA HIS A 689 -0.79 -20.60 7.12
C HIS A 689 -1.91 -19.58 6.95
N ASN A 690 -2.14 -19.17 5.71
CA ASN A 690 -3.26 -18.34 5.31
C ASN A 690 -3.91 -18.94 4.05
N PHE A 691 -5.13 -19.43 4.19
CA PHE A 691 -5.92 -20.00 3.12
C PHE A 691 -7.20 -19.21 2.93
N SER A 692 -7.57 -18.95 1.69
CA SER A 692 -8.84 -18.34 1.33
C SER A 692 -9.43 -19.00 0.08
N LEU A 693 -10.72 -19.26 0.12
CA LEU A 693 -11.51 -19.71 -1.03
C LEU A 693 -12.65 -18.72 -1.25
N THR A 694 -12.62 -18.07 -2.40
CA THR A 694 -13.61 -17.07 -2.81
C THR A 694 -14.31 -17.54 -4.05
N GLY A 695 -15.65 -17.51 -4.06
CA GLY A 695 -16.42 -17.92 -5.23
C GLY A 695 -17.72 -17.15 -5.38
N THR A 696 -18.08 -16.88 -6.63
CA THR A 696 -19.35 -16.30 -7.02
C THR A 696 -20.03 -17.20 -8.06
N TYR A 697 -21.30 -17.55 -7.80
CA TYR A 697 -22.13 -18.32 -8.73
C TYR A 697 -23.28 -17.46 -9.24
N THR A 698 -23.34 -17.26 -10.55
CA THR A 698 -24.42 -16.53 -11.22
C THR A 698 -25.48 -17.52 -11.70
N PHE A 699 -26.62 -17.56 -11.02
CA PHE A 699 -27.76 -18.44 -11.39
C PHE A 699 -28.38 -17.99 -12.71
N ASN A 700 -28.68 -16.66 -12.78
CA ASN A 700 -29.27 -15.99 -13.95
C ASN A 700 -29.00 -14.47 -13.86
N LYS A 701 -29.58 -13.67 -14.75
CA LYS A 701 -29.39 -12.21 -14.78
C LYS A 701 -29.89 -11.49 -13.51
N LYS A 702 -30.78 -12.13 -12.72
CA LYS A 702 -31.37 -11.52 -11.51
C LYS A 702 -30.72 -11.99 -10.21
N TRP A 703 -30.16 -13.20 -10.16
CA TRP A 703 -29.69 -13.82 -8.95
C TRP A 703 -28.23 -14.25 -9.06
N SER A 704 -27.44 -13.90 -8.08
CA SER A 704 -26.09 -14.41 -7.85
C SER A 704 -25.84 -14.66 -6.37
N ALA A 705 -24.99 -15.65 -6.07
CA ALA A 705 -24.54 -15.93 -4.72
C ALA A 705 -23.03 -15.92 -4.65
N SER A 706 -22.46 -15.40 -3.57
CA SER A 706 -21.03 -15.40 -3.34
C SER A 706 -20.69 -15.95 -1.97
N ALA A 707 -19.53 -16.58 -1.86
CA ALA A 707 -19.03 -17.11 -0.60
C ALA A 707 -17.53 -16.87 -0.47
N VAL A 708 -17.08 -16.60 0.75
CA VAL A 708 -15.67 -16.48 1.13
C VAL A 708 -15.42 -17.34 2.36
N PHE A 709 -14.55 -18.33 2.22
CA PHE A 709 -14.04 -19.10 3.35
C PHE A 709 -12.61 -18.68 3.62
N THR A 710 -12.29 -18.37 4.88
CA THR A 710 -10.95 -17.97 5.34
C THR A 710 -10.51 -18.91 6.46
N LEU A 711 -9.24 -19.38 6.40
CA LEU A 711 -8.60 -20.16 7.45
C LEU A 711 -7.18 -19.65 7.63
N GLN A 712 -6.81 -19.28 8.86
CA GLN A 712 -5.53 -18.65 9.18
C GLN A 712 -4.96 -19.20 10.49
N SER A 713 -3.64 -19.34 10.55
CA SER A 713 -2.95 -19.56 11.83
C SER A 713 -3.22 -18.39 12.77
N GLY A 714 -3.30 -18.67 14.07
CA GLY A 714 -3.38 -17.63 15.09
C GLY A 714 -2.14 -16.75 15.10
N ILE A 715 -2.31 -15.47 15.40
CA ILE A 715 -1.18 -14.55 15.59
C ILE A 715 -0.43 -14.88 16.90
N PRO A 716 0.87 -14.55 16.99
CA PRO A 716 1.64 -14.65 18.23
C PRO A 716 1.10 -13.73 19.32
N GLY A 717 1.31 -14.13 20.57
CA GLY A 717 0.93 -13.35 21.74
C GLY A 717 1.84 -13.63 22.93
N ASN A 718 1.80 -12.71 23.89
CA ASN A 718 2.54 -12.78 25.13
C ASN A 718 1.60 -13.25 26.24
N PHE A 719 1.80 -14.46 26.76
CA PHE A 719 1.01 -14.98 27.85
C PHE A 719 1.90 -15.19 29.09
N PRO A 720 1.41 -14.84 30.29
CA PRO A 720 2.16 -15.10 31.52
C PRO A 720 2.26 -16.60 31.75
N VAL A 721 3.47 -17.06 32.11
CA VAL A 721 3.76 -18.46 32.46
C VAL A 721 3.60 -18.70 33.95
N GLY A 722 3.51 -17.66 34.74
CA GLY A 722 3.32 -17.70 36.17
C GLY A 722 2.94 -16.37 36.77
N ARG A 723 2.71 -16.37 38.07
CA ARG A 723 2.36 -15.18 38.84
C ARG A 723 2.98 -15.28 40.23
N TYR A 724 3.53 -14.22 40.73
CA TYR A 724 3.98 -14.13 42.11
C TYR A 724 3.45 -12.87 42.79
N LYS A 725 3.38 -12.92 44.09
CA LYS A 725 2.97 -11.76 44.90
C LYS A 725 4.20 -11.03 45.39
N TYR A 726 4.20 -9.73 45.27
CA TYR A 726 5.19 -8.83 45.84
C TYR A 726 4.44 -7.69 46.54
N PHE A 727 4.58 -7.56 47.82
CA PHE A 727 3.81 -6.61 48.67
C PHE A 727 2.32 -6.58 48.32
N ASP A 728 1.66 -7.73 48.30
CA ASP A 728 0.24 -7.92 47.94
C ASP A 728 -0.15 -7.56 46.50
N VAL A 729 0.78 -7.07 45.68
CA VAL A 729 0.59 -6.89 44.27
C VAL A 729 0.88 -8.17 43.50
N SER A 730 -0.07 -8.63 42.71
CA SER A 730 0.12 -9.79 41.83
C SER A 730 0.84 -9.40 40.55
N ILE A 731 2.08 -9.91 40.40
CA ILE A 731 2.93 -9.64 39.25
C ILE A 731 2.91 -10.84 38.31
N SER A 732 2.56 -10.61 37.05
CA SER A 732 2.59 -11.64 35.99
C SER A 732 4.02 -11.83 35.50
N ASN A 733 4.46 -13.07 35.38
CA ASN A 733 5.78 -13.45 34.86
C ASN A 733 5.62 -13.95 33.42
N TYR A 734 6.38 -13.38 32.49
CA TYR A 734 6.41 -13.74 31.06
C TYR A 734 7.75 -14.40 30.73
N SER A 735 7.75 -15.49 29.96
CA SER A 735 8.96 -16.22 29.61
C SER A 735 9.71 -15.63 28.43
N ALA A 736 9.02 -15.43 27.33
CA ALA A 736 9.59 -14.93 26.09
C ALA A 736 8.56 -14.14 25.31
N ARG A 737 9.03 -13.23 24.46
CA ARG A 737 8.19 -12.40 23.61
C ARG A 737 7.63 -13.24 22.44
N ASN A 738 6.32 -13.09 22.17
CA ASN A 738 5.61 -13.76 21.06
C ASN A 738 5.75 -15.31 21.09
N ALA A 739 5.87 -15.90 22.28
CA ALA A 739 6.13 -17.32 22.46
C ALA A 739 4.91 -18.21 22.20
N TYR A 740 3.71 -17.67 22.33
CA TYR A 740 2.45 -18.41 22.21
C TYR A 740 1.65 -17.91 21.00
N ARG A 741 0.64 -18.70 20.60
CA ARG A 741 -0.26 -18.31 19.52
C ARG A 741 -1.70 -18.35 19.96
N LEU A 742 -2.50 -17.43 19.42
CA LEU A 742 -3.95 -17.51 19.50
C LEU A 742 -4.45 -18.78 18.79
N PRO A 743 -5.63 -19.28 19.13
CA PRO A 743 -6.26 -20.38 18.41
C PRO A 743 -6.44 -20.12 16.92
N LEU A 744 -6.52 -21.21 16.14
CA LEU A 744 -6.78 -21.18 14.71
C LEU A 744 -8.04 -20.37 14.40
N TYR A 745 -7.91 -19.43 13.48
CA TYR A 745 -8.96 -18.57 12.97
C TYR A 745 -9.58 -19.19 11.71
N HIS A 746 -10.90 -19.33 11.66
CA HIS A 746 -11.58 -19.63 10.40
C HIS A 746 -13.01 -19.09 10.39
N ARG A 747 -13.52 -18.80 9.19
CA ARG A 747 -14.83 -18.17 8.99
C ARG A 747 -15.34 -18.44 7.58
N LEU A 748 -16.67 -18.57 7.46
CA LEU A 748 -17.38 -18.58 6.19
C LEU A 748 -18.35 -17.40 6.15
N ASP A 749 -18.24 -16.59 5.10
CA ASP A 749 -19.13 -15.49 4.79
C ASP A 749 -19.89 -15.81 3.51
N VAL A 750 -21.17 -15.46 3.45
CA VAL A 750 -22.01 -15.66 2.27
C VAL A 750 -22.81 -14.42 1.95
N SER A 751 -23.14 -14.24 0.67
CA SER A 751 -24.08 -13.22 0.22
C SER A 751 -24.94 -13.72 -0.93
N LEU A 752 -26.15 -13.21 -1.02
CA LEU A 752 -27.10 -13.45 -2.10
C LEU A 752 -27.56 -12.11 -2.65
N SER A 753 -27.31 -11.87 -3.94
CA SER A 753 -27.68 -10.63 -4.63
C SER A 753 -28.88 -10.87 -5.53
N TYR A 754 -29.85 -9.94 -5.47
CA TYR A 754 -31.06 -9.93 -6.28
C TYR A 754 -31.24 -8.59 -7.00
N THR A 755 -31.19 -8.63 -8.34
CA THR A 755 -31.42 -7.48 -9.24
C THR A 755 -32.76 -7.66 -9.94
N PRO A 756 -33.86 -7.00 -9.51
CA PRO A 756 -35.21 -7.25 -10.02
C PRO A 756 -35.36 -6.93 -11.52
N HIS A 757 -34.74 -5.83 -11.95
CA HIS A 757 -34.87 -5.27 -13.31
C HIS A 757 -33.48 -4.95 -13.91
N PRO A 758 -32.68 -5.97 -14.32
CA PRO A 758 -31.33 -5.74 -14.82
C PRO A 758 -31.24 -4.98 -16.14
N GLU A 759 -32.34 -4.96 -16.93
CA GLU A 759 -32.43 -4.26 -18.24
C GLU A 759 -32.73 -2.77 -18.13
N ARG A 760 -33.21 -2.28 -16.98
CA ARG A 760 -33.60 -0.87 -16.83
C ARG A 760 -32.37 0.03 -16.70
N LYS A 761 -32.47 1.28 -17.17
CA LYS A 761 -31.42 2.30 -16.89
C LYS A 761 -31.28 2.52 -15.40
N TRP A 762 -32.39 2.65 -14.66
CA TRP A 762 -32.37 2.62 -13.22
C TRP A 762 -32.30 1.18 -12.75
N LYS A 763 -31.18 0.81 -12.18
CA LYS A 763 -30.93 -0.50 -11.59
C LYS A 763 -31.06 -0.43 -10.08
N SER A 764 -31.64 -1.46 -9.51
CA SER A 764 -31.64 -1.67 -8.06
C SER A 764 -31.18 -3.08 -7.77
N GLU A 765 -30.49 -3.24 -6.66
CA GLU A 765 -29.99 -4.53 -6.21
C GLU A 765 -30.18 -4.66 -4.71
N TRP A 766 -30.71 -5.79 -4.28
CA TRP A 766 -30.75 -6.20 -2.89
C TRP A 766 -29.66 -7.22 -2.62
N VAL A 767 -28.84 -6.96 -1.60
CA VAL A 767 -27.78 -7.87 -1.15
C VAL A 767 -28.10 -8.34 0.25
N PHE A 768 -28.32 -9.64 0.42
CA PHE A 768 -28.50 -10.31 1.70
C PHE A 768 -27.20 -11.00 2.06
N GLY A 769 -26.60 -10.64 3.18
CA GLY A 769 -25.31 -11.17 3.62
C GLY A 769 -25.39 -11.80 5.00
N ALA A 770 -24.48 -12.75 5.23
CA ALA A 770 -24.22 -13.27 6.56
C ALA A 770 -22.70 -13.45 6.71
N TYR A 771 -22.12 -12.70 7.61
CA TYR A 771 -20.76 -12.84 8.06
C TYR A 771 -20.69 -13.91 9.13
N ASN A 772 -19.69 -14.80 9.05
CA ASN A 772 -19.47 -15.87 10.02
C ASN A 772 -20.70 -16.79 10.20
N VAL A 773 -21.15 -17.40 9.11
CA VAL A 773 -22.42 -18.14 9.01
C VAL A 773 -22.60 -19.20 10.08
N TYR A 774 -21.54 -19.90 10.47
CA TYR A 774 -21.57 -20.95 11.48
C TYR A 774 -21.27 -20.45 12.91
N ASN A 775 -21.32 -19.12 13.12
CA ASN A 775 -21.28 -18.48 14.44
C ASN A 775 -20.05 -18.83 15.29
N ARG A 776 -18.86 -18.96 14.67
CA ARG A 776 -17.64 -19.27 15.41
C ARG A 776 -17.11 -18.04 16.14
N TYR A 777 -16.89 -18.16 17.42
CA TYR A 777 -16.24 -17.15 18.24
C TYR A 777 -14.71 -17.22 18.09
N ASN A 778 -14.17 -16.56 17.06
CA ASN A 778 -12.75 -16.48 16.83
C ASN A 778 -12.07 -15.61 17.90
N ALA A 779 -10.88 -16.01 18.33
CA ALA A 779 -10.13 -15.25 19.34
C ALA A 779 -9.55 -13.96 18.70
N SER A 780 -9.92 -12.81 19.24
CA SER A 780 -9.27 -11.53 18.96
C SER A 780 -8.11 -11.28 19.91
N SER A 781 -8.28 -11.61 21.18
CA SER A 781 -7.22 -11.59 22.19
C SER A 781 -7.50 -12.59 23.31
N ILE A 782 -6.49 -12.89 24.09
CA ILE A 782 -6.62 -13.64 25.33
C ILE A 782 -6.01 -12.81 26.44
N TYR A 783 -6.77 -12.60 27.51
CA TYR A 783 -6.29 -11.96 28.74
C TYR A 783 -6.56 -12.83 29.95
N PHE A 784 -5.87 -12.55 31.06
CA PHE A 784 -5.96 -13.34 32.27
C PHE A 784 -6.60 -12.49 33.37
N ARG A 785 -7.58 -13.06 34.06
CA ARG A 785 -8.21 -12.44 35.22
C ARG A 785 -8.33 -13.41 36.40
N ASN A 786 -8.47 -12.89 37.60
CA ASN A 786 -8.85 -13.70 38.73
C ASN A 786 -10.37 -13.85 38.77
N ASN A 787 -10.85 -15.06 38.74
CA ASN A 787 -12.26 -15.33 39.01
C ASN A 787 -12.53 -15.03 40.50
N LYS A 788 -13.51 -14.17 40.77
CA LYS A 788 -13.83 -13.73 42.12
C LYS A 788 -14.45 -14.85 43.01
N GLU A 789 -15.13 -15.79 42.36
CA GLU A 789 -15.82 -16.90 43.01
C GLU A 789 -14.86 -18.05 43.34
N THR A 790 -14.10 -18.48 42.34
CA THR A 790 -13.18 -19.63 42.49
C THR A 790 -11.82 -19.24 43.05
N ARG A 791 -11.46 -17.94 43.08
CA ARG A 791 -10.12 -17.39 43.39
C ARG A 791 -9.01 -17.92 42.50
N GLN A 792 -9.34 -18.56 41.40
CA GLN A 792 -8.36 -19.07 40.43
C GLN A 792 -8.11 -18.07 39.31
N SER A 793 -6.91 -18.13 38.70
CA SER A 793 -6.60 -17.38 37.48
C SER A 793 -7.20 -18.12 36.31
N GLU A 794 -7.96 -17.41 35.50
CA GLU A 794 -8.57 -17.93 34.27
C GLU A 794 -8.14 -17.15 33.05
N ALA A 795 -7.95 -17.84 31.95
CA ALA A 795 -7.74 -17.26 30.65
C ALA A 795 -9.09 -16.96 29.98
N VAL A 796 -9.31 -15.71 29.63
CA VAL A 796 -10.54 -15.26 28.99
C VAL A 796 -10.28 -14.95 27.53
N LYS A 797 -10.96 -15.64 26.64
CA LYS A 797 -10.94 -15.40 25.21
C LYS A 797 -11.90 -14.27 24.86
N LEU A 798 -11.39 -13.17 24.37
CA LEU A 798 -12.20 -12.12 23.77
C LEU A 798 -12.48 -12.46 22.31
N SER A 799 -13.75 -12.49 21.94
CA SER A 799 -14.22 -12.62 20.54
C SER A 799 -15.14 -11.44 20.24
N ILE A 800 -15.04 -10.89 19.03
CA ILE A 800 -15.74 -9.66 18.67
C ILE A 800 -17.05 -9.99 17.95
N PHE A 801 -16.98 -10.88 16.95
CA PHE A 801 -18.12 -11.23 16.14
C PHE A 801 -18.52 -12.70 16.28
N GLY A 802 -19.83 -12.92 16.47
CA GLY A 802 -20.51 -14.13 16.08
C GLY A 802 -21.05 -14.00 14.66
N ILE A 803 -22.22 -14.60 14.39
CA ILE A 803 -22.91 -14.37 13.11
C ILE A 803 -23.44 -12.94 13.03
N VAL A 804 -23.16 -12.26 11.90
CA VAL A 804 -23.66 -10.90 11.63
C VAL A 804 -24.44 -10.91 10.32
N PRO A 805 -25.78 -10.90 10.36
CA PRO A 805 -26.58 -10.74 9.15
C PRO A 805 -26.52 -9.30 8.65
N SER A 806 -26.68 -9.13 7.35
CA SER A 806 -26.74 -7.82 6.70
C SER A 806 -27.71 -7.79 5.55
N ILE A 807 -28.27 -6.61 5.30
CA ILE A 807 -29.08 -6.31 4.13
C ILE A 807 -28.66 -4.94 3.60
N THR A 808 -28.47 -4.85 2.29
CA THR A 808 -28.12 -3.61 1.61
C THR A 808 -28.97 -3.45 0.37
N TYR A 809 -29.51 -2.26 0.17
CA TYR A 809 -30.17 -1.84 -1.04
C TYR A 809 -29.25 -0.90 -1.82
N ASN A 810 -28.80 -1.33 -2.99
CA ASN A 810 -27.99 -0.56 -3.93
C ASN A 810 -28.87 -0.03 -5.05
N PHE A 811 -28.56 1.16 -5.55
CA PHE A 811 -29.25 1.77 -6.69
C PHE A 811 -28.27 2.54 -7.60
N THR A 812 -28.65 2.62 -8.86
CA THR A 812 -27.87 3.30 -9.90
C THR A 812 -28.83 3.96 -10.89
N PHE A 813 -28.65 5.26 -11.12
CA PHE A 813 -29.45 6.05 -12.05
C PHE A 813 -28.68 6.36 -13.32
#